data_65a462fbbb18975b1ebd86a82e8360b6
#
_entry.id   65a462fbbb18975b1ebd86a82e8360b6
#
_cell.length_a   1.000
_cell.length_b   1.000
_cell.length_c   1.000
_cell.angle_alpha   90.00
_cell.angle_beta   90.00
_cell.angle_gamma   90.00
#
_symmetry.space_group_name_H-M   'P 1'
#
loop_
_entity.id
_entity.type
_entity.pdbx_description
1 polymer ?
#
loop_
_entity_poly.entity_id
_entity_poly.type
_entity_poly.pdbx_seq_one_letter_code
_entity_poly.pdbx_strand_id
1 'polypeptide(L)'
;MRGILAATAALLLFGGSIQAQEAKPRATATELNASPLSAPATPLVTCDPYFSIWSPADRLTDADTVHWTGKPHRLTSLAAIDGKLYRLMGTQPASAPALEQTGVTITPTQTVYEFRGGGVKLHVTFTTPALPEDIDLLSRPITYVTYRVAAEDGASHDVRLMFEASAELTVNVPGQAVAGNAEAIEGLAAVRLGSQEQNVLRRKGDDVRIVWGYLYLAAAKGEEAQTMLGAPEKLREAFAANESPDDAKSEALSADRATELAGAVTFDLSQIGSEPVERWLVIAYDDLYSIEYMYRPLRPYWRRNGMDAAGLLTEAARDYPAIMKRCDEFDAELGNDLLEAGGKEYLAIASLAYRQCFAAGKFVADANGQPLQFSKENHSNGCIATSDVFYPMAPQFLLFGPSLTKSFLEPFMNYAASDRWKFPFAPHDVGTYPKANGQVYGGGEQTEENQMPVEESGNLLLLMAALAQMEGNADYASQYWPQLTSWAEYLKQQGFDPANQLCTDDFAGHLAHNVNLSAKAICALGAYAQLCEMRGDEQQAREYRQVAEEYAARWVKEADDGDHFRLTFVRPDTWSQKYNLVWDKLLGLDLFPDAVRRKEMDYYLKSQNEYGLPLDNRNVYTKLDWIVWSATLTQDRKDFDALVKPVYAFLNESPNRAPMTDWYKTDDGRKVGFTARPVVGGVFLPLLYHNDVWRKYAGRDKTKAGDFAPMPAPPKITTVLPAADVKPATWRFTIEEPAEGWEKSQFDDGNWQQGPAGFGRHRTPGARIGSEWTERQIWLRRRFNLEAAAQENLQLYIYHDEDAEVYINGVLAATCSGFNGQYETLPIRDKALATLKATDNTIAIHCRQSEGGQYIDVGLVTVEQVDGERTAQRP
;
A
#
# COMPACT_ATOMS: atom_id res chain seq x y z
N MET A 1 69.37 -39.02 -18.23
CA MET A 1 69.30 -39.55 -19.60
C MET A 1 67.87 -39.98 -19.87
N ARG A 2 67.20 -39.26 -20.76
CA ARG A 2 66.31 -39.70 -21.84
C ARG A 2 65.30 -40.82 -21.50
N GLY A 3 64.03 -40.76 -21.73
CA GLY A 3 63.41 -40.21 -22.95
C GLY A 3 61.87 -40.03 -22.82
N ILE A 4 61.40 -39.19 -23.66
CA ILE A 4 60.04 -38.72 -23.91
C ILE A 4 59.25 -39.82 -24.68
N LEU A 5 58.02 -40.13 -24.29
CA LEU A 5 57.07 -40.79 -25.17
C LEU A 5 55.76 -40.01 -25.19
N ALA A 6 55.51 -39.44 -26.36
CA ALA A 6 54.27 -38.76 -26.70
C ALA A 6 53.17 -39.76 -26.99
N ALA A 7 52.02 -39.58 -26.36
CA ALA A 7 50.76 -40.24 -26.73
C ALA A 7 49.84 -39.26 -27.39
N THR A 8 49.58 -39.43 -28.67
CA THR A 8 48.66 -38.69 -29.54
C THR A 8 47.26 -39.18 -29.25
N ALA A 9 46.40 -38.38 -28.66
CA ALA A 9 44.98 -38.63 -28.54
C ALA A 9 44.25 -37.97 -29.72
N ALA A 10 43.55 -38.78 -30.51
CA ALA A 10 42.69 -38.35 -31.60
C ALA A 10 41.39 -37.80 -31.06
N LEU A 11 41.11 -36.51 -31.26
CA LEU A 11 39.81 -35.89 -31.06
C LEU A 11 38.89 -36.24 -32.25
N LEU A 12 37.86 -37.03 -31.98
CA LEU A 12 36.73 -37.17 -32.87
C LEU A 12 35.77 -36.03 -32.65
N LEU A 13 35.76 -35.07 -33.59
CA LEU A 13 34.77 -34.00 -33.66
C LEU A 13 33.43 -34.58 -34.15
N PHE A 14 32.46 -34.79 -33.25
CA PHE A 14 31.08 -34.88 -33.63
C PHE A 14 30.53 -33.44 -33.80
N GLY A 15 30.44 -33.02 -35.05
CA GLY A 15 29.73 -31.79 -35.42
C GLY A 15 28.23 -32.07 -35.39
N GLY A 16 27.61 -31.86 -34.26
CA GLY A 16 26.16 -31.64 -34.11
C GLY A 16 25.89 -30.17 -34.32
N SER A 17 25.32 -29.81 -35.50
CA SER A 17 24.76 -28.46 -35.71
C SER A 17 23.56 -28.29 -34.79
N ILE A 18 23.78 -27.55 -33.69
CA ILE A 18 22.67 -26.96 -32.93
C ILE A 18 22.11 -25.88 -33.85
N GLN A 19 20.98 -26.18 -34.50
CA GLN A 19 20.15 -25.16 -35.11
C GLN A 19 19.68 -24.24 -33.95
N ALA A 20 20.24 -23.04 -33.91
CA ALA A 20 19.69 -21.97 -33.11
C ALA A 20 18.24 -21.79 -33.60
N GLN A 21 17.29 -22.13 -32.75
CA GLN A 21 15.90 -21.77 -32.93
C GLN A 21 15.86 -20.24 -32.98
N GLU A 22 15.56 -19.67 -34.14
CA GLU A 22 15.39 -18.22 -34.27
C GLU A 22 14.34 -17.82 -33.24
N ALA A 23 14.77 -17.05 -32.23
CA ALA A 23 13.86 -16.44 -31.27
C ALA A 23 12.86 -15.58 -32.06
N LYS A 24 11.57 -15.90 -31.94
CA LYS A 24 10.51 -15.05 -32.53
C LYS A 24 10.76 -13.63 -32.06
N PRO A 25 10.64 -12.61 -32.96
CA PRO A 25 10.74 -11.22 -32.57
C PRO A 25 9.75 -10.95 -31.42
N ARG A 26 10.25 -10.43 -30.31
CA ARG A 26 9.39 -10.05 -29.18
C ARG A 26 8.52 -8.87 -29.61
N ALA A 27 7.21 -8.96 -29.31
CA ALA A 27 6.28 -7.88 -29.55
C ALA A 27 6.71 -6.63 -28.77
N THR A 28 6.53 -5.46 -29.33
CA THR A 28 6.70 -4.18 -28.62
C THR A 28 5.56 -3.98 -27.62
N ALA A 29 5.75 -3.14 -26.58
CA ALA A 29 4.69 -2.85 -25.61
C ALA A 29 3.37 -2.43 -26.26
N THR A 30 3.44 -1.70 -27.37
CA THR A 30 2.26 -1.28 -28.17
C THR A 30 1.60 -2.44 -28.93
N GLU A 31 2.36 -3.45 -29.34
CA GLU A 31 1.83 -4.63 -30.05
C GLU A 31 1.19 -5.67 -29.12
N LEU A 32 1.56 -5.67 -27.83
CA LEU A 32 0.96 -6.55 -26.81
C LEU A 32 -0.49 -6.18 -26.49
N ASN A 33 -0.94 -5.00 -26.87
CA ASN A 33 -2.19 -4.39 -26.49
C ASN A 33 -3.37 -4.79 -27.38
N ALA A 34 -3.71 -6.01 -27.40
CA ALA A 34 -4.74 -6.51 -28.32
C ALA A 34 -6.13 -6.74 -27.69
N SER A 35 -6.34 -6.47 -26.40
CA SER A 35 -7.66 -6.48 -25.80
C SER A 35 -7.87 -5.16 -25.04
N PRO A 36 -8.65 -4.22 -25.58
CA PRO A 36 -8.95 -2.96 -24.90
C PRO A 36 -9.77 -3.26 -23.65
N LEU A 37 -9.18 -3.01 -22.48
CA LEU A 37 -9.87 -3.11 -21.19
C LEU A 37 -10.46 -1.74 -20.84
N SER A 38 -11.78 -1.64 -20.71
CA SER A 38 -12.44 -0.54 -20.02
C SER A 38 -12.28 -0.76 -18.53
N ALA A 39 -11.10 -0.42 -17.98
CA ALA A 39 -10.79 -0.65 -16.58
C ALA A 39 -11.80 0.08 -15.66
N PRO A 40 -12.18 -0.50 -14.51
CA PRO A 40 -13.09 0.15 -13.55
C PRO A 40 -12.58 1.52 -13.10
N ALA A 41 -11.28 1.67 -12.90
CA ALA A 41 -10.56 2.94 -12.86
C ALA A 41 -9.17 2.76 -13.46
N THR A 42 -8.67 3.80 -14.11
CA THR A 42 -7.37 3.77 -14.77
C THR A 42 -6.30 4.37 -13.86
N PRO A 43 -5.19 3.65 -13.58
CA PRO A 43 -4.12 4.14 -12.73
C PRO A 43 -3.31 5.23 -13.44
N LEU A 44 -3.08 6.37 -12.78
CA LEU A 44 -2.27 7.49 -13.28
C LEU A 44 -1.00 7.66 -12.46
N VAL A 45 -1.14 7.82 -11.14
CA VAL A 45 -0.03 7.90 -10.19
C VAL A 45 -0.23 6.80 -9.17
N THR A 46 0.72 5.90 -9.01
CA THR A 46 0.56 4.67 -8.20
C THR A 46 1.87 4.36 -7.47
N CYS A 47 2.24 5.23 -6.50
CA CYS A 47 3.51 5.12 -5.78
C CYS A 47 3.36 4.46 -4.41
N ASP A 48 2.35 4.85 -3.63
CA ASP A 48 2.08 4.34 -2.29
C ASP A 48 0.63 4.65 -1.88
N PRO A 49 0.14 4.21 -0.67
CA PRO A 49 -1.25 4.42 -0.26
C PRO A 49 -1.69 5.89 -0.16
N TYR A 50 -0.78 6.84 -0.05
CA TYR A 50 -1.08 8.27 -0.02
C TYR A 50 -0.94 8.95 -1.37
N PHE A 51 0.09 8.58 -2.16
CA PHE A 51 0.34 9.12 -3.48
C PHE A 51 -0.19 8.18 -4.56
N SER A 52 -1.52 8.17 -4.68
CA SER A 52 -2.30 7.22 -5.48
C SER A 52 -3.47 7.96 -6.15
N ILE A 53 -3.38 8.16 -7.48
CA ILE A 53 -4.33 8.95 -8.27
C ILE A 53 -4.85 8.14 -9.44
N TRP A 54 -6.16 8.15 -9.62
CA TRP A 54 -6.90 7.32 -10.56
C TRP A 54 -7.89 8.14 -11.38
N SER A 55 -8.13 7.73 -12.62
CA SER A 55 -9.26 8.22 -13.43
C SER A 55 -10.44 7.26 -13.27
N PRO A 56 -11.58 7.73 -12.73
CA PRO A 56 -12.78 6.89 -12.54
C PRO A 56 -13.68 6.86 -13.79
N ALA A 57 -13.19 7.27 -14.96
CA ALA A 57 -13.97 7.37 -16.19
C ALA A 57 -13.20 6.78 -17.38
N ASP A 58 -13.92 6.39 -18.42
CA ASP A 58 -13.31 5.85 -19.66
C ASP A 58 -12.55 6.92 -20.43
N ARG A 59 -13.03 8.16 -20.36
CA ARG A 59 -12.33 9.33 -20.92
C ARG A 59 -11.80 10.20 -19.80
N LEU A 60 -10.56 10.65 -19.93
CA LEU A 60 -9.92 11.52 -18.95
C LEU A 60 -10.65 12.85 -18.69
N THR A 61 -11.52 13.26 -19.60
CA THR A 61 -12.28 14.52 -19.55
C THR A 61 -13.69 14.38 -18.97
N ASP A 62 -14.16 13.15 -18.70
CA ASP A 62 -15.54 12.91 -18.27
C ASP A 62 -15.70 13.01 -16.74
N ALA A 63 -14.60 12.87 -15.98
CA ALA A 63 -14.57 13.04 -14.53
C ALA A 63 -13.25 13.63 -14.07
N ASP A 64 -13.23 14.25 -12.88
CA ASP A 64 -12.01 14.64 -12.20
C ASP A 64 -11.30 13.41 -11.62
N THR A 65 -9.99 13.50 -11.53
CA THR A 65 -9.18 12.43 -10.94
C THR A 65 -9.37 12.36 -9.42
N VAL A 66 -9.25 11.13 -8.88
CA VAL A 66 -9.51 10.85 -7.47
C VAL A 66 -8.38 10.02 -6.85
N HIS A 67 -8.26 10.14 -5.54
CA HIS A 67 -7.51 9.18 -4.73
C HIS A 67 -8.23 7.82 -4.71
N TRP A 68 -7.55 6.72 -4.36
CA TRP A 68 -8.20 5.40 -4.25
C TRP A 68 -9.40 5.38 -3.27
N THR A 69 -9.45 6.30 -2.30
CA THR A 69 -10.59 6.49 -1.39
C THR A 69 -11.80 7.15 -2.05
N GLY A 70 -11.72 7.53 -3.33
CA GLY A 70 -12.74 8.26 -4.06
C GLY A 70 -12.80 9.76 -3.76
N LYS A 71 -11.90 10.28 -2.92
CA LYS A 71 -11.82 11.72 -2.64
C LYS A 71 -11.09 12.46 -3.75
N PRO A 72 -11.42 13.74 -4.01
CA PRO A 72 -10.78 14.51 -5.07
C PRO A 72 -9.28 14.64 -4.90
N HIS A 73 -8.53 14.24 -5.90
CA HIS A 73 -7.11 14.50 -6.10
C HIS A 73 -6.96 14.99 -7.55
N ARG A 74 -7.38 16.25 -7.78
CA ARG A 74 -7.57 16.78 -9.12
C ARG A 74 -6.26 17.04 -9.83
N LEU A 75 -6.14 16.43 -11.01
CA LEU A 75 -5.17 16.75 -12.05
C LEU A 75 -5.93 17.29 -13.26
N THR A 76 -5.40 18.31 -13.91
CA THR A 76 -5.99 18.91 -15.12
C THR A 76 -4.92 19.04 -16.20
N SER A 77 -5.25 18.72 -17.44
CA SER A 77 -4.38 18.95 -18.59
C SER A 77 -5.12 19.60 -19.73
N LEU A 78 -4.52 20.65 -20.30
CA LEU A 78 -5.06 21.44 -21.38
C LEU A 78 -4.08 21.48 -22.57
N ALA A 79 -4.62 21.59 -23.77
CA ALA A 79 -3.85 21.91 -25.00
C ALA A 79 -4.46 23.14 -25.68
N ALA A 80 -3.63 24.08 -26.06
CA ALA A 80 -4.02 25.15 -26.97
C ALA A 80 -3.39 24.83 -28.36
N ILE A 81 -4.22 24.62 -29.37
CA ILE A 81 -3.81 24.27 -30.71
C ILE A 81 -4.31 25.37 -31.65
N ASP A 82 -3.40 26.10 -32.32
CA ASP A 82 -3.71 27.23 -33.20
C ASP A 82 -4.63 28.26 -32.53
N GLY A 83 -4.37 28.53 -31.21
CA GLY A 83 -5.15 29.47 -30.39
C GLY A 83 -6.47 28.94 -29.88
N LYS A 84 -6.88 27.70 -30.20
CA LYS A 84 -8.10 27.08 -29.68
C LYS A 84 -7.79 26.17 -28.51
N LEU A 85 -8.45 26.41 -27.37
CA LEU A 85 -8.28 25.65 -26.14
C LEU A 85 -9.06 24.33 -26.17
N TYR A 86 -8.41 23.25 -25.72
CA TYR A 86 -8.99 21.91 -25.55
C TYR A 86 -8.64 21.33 -24.17
N ARG A 87 -9.54 20.52 -23.60
CA ARG A 87 -9.26 19.68 -22.43
C ARG A 87 -8.69 18.34 -22.88
N LEU A 88 -7.61 17.92 -22.23
CA LEU A 88 -7.04 16.56 -22.33
C LEU A 88 -7.44 15.75 -21.10
N MET A 89 -7.51 16.38 -19.91
CA MET A 89 -7.84 15.75 -18.63
C MET A 89 -8.57 16.73 -17.72
N GLY A 90 -9.51 16.20 -16.92
CA GLY A 90 -10.31 16.97 -15.98
C GLY A 90 -11.56 17.62 -16.60
N THR A 91 -12.48 18.05 -15.74
CA THR A 91 -13.79 18.58 -16.14
C THR A 91 -13.75 20.10 -16.42
N GLN A 92 -12.67 20.77 -16.05
CA GLN A 92 -12.56 22.23 -16.15
C GLN A 92 -11.44 22.69 -17.10
N PRO A 93 -11.58 23.87 -17.73
CA PRO A 93 -12.76 24.70 -17.77
C PRO A 93 -13.86 24.09 -18.67
N ALA A 94 -15.12 24.11 -18.22
CA ALA A 94 -16.24 23.50 -18.94
C ALA A 94 -16.54 24.16 -20.30
N SER A 95 -16.06 25.39 -20.52
CA SER A 95 -16.17 26.10 -21.79
C SER A 95 -15.24 25.57 -22.89
N ALA A 96 -14.14 24.87 -22.51
CA ALA A 96 -13.24 24.27 -23.49
C ALA A 96 -13.76 22.89 -23.90
N PRO A 97 -13.85 22.57 -25.21
CA PRO A 97 -14.20 21.23 -25.66
C PRO A 97 -13.12 20.21 -25.24
N ALA A 98 -13.52 18.96 -25.04
CA ALA A 98 -12.57 17.86 -24.94
C ALA A 98 -11.90 17.60 -26.30
N LEU A 99 -10.60 17.35 -26.31
CA LEU A 99 -9.95 16.74 -27.47
C LEU A 99 -10.42 15.28 -27.57
N GLU A 100 -10.62 14.75 -28.77
CA GLU A 100 -11.12 13.41 -28.96
C GLU A 100 -10.09 12.37 -28.46
N GLN A 101 -10.43 11.64 -27.39
CA GLN A 101 -9.66 10.50 -26.90
C GLN A 101 -9.95 9.28 -27.78
N THR A 102 -8.94 8.76 -28.48
CA THR A 102 -9.06 7.64 -29.44
C THR A 102 -8.61 6.31 -28.85
N GLY A 103 -7.89 6.31 -27.74
CA GLY A 103 -7.42 5.07 -27.09
C GLY A 103 -6.87 5.29 -25.70
N VAL A 104 -6.82 4.17 -24.93
CA VAL A 104 -6.09 4.06 -23.69
C VAL A 104 -5.41 2.69 -23.62
N THR A 105 -4.17 2.69 -23.18
CA THR A 105 -3.34 1.49 -23.02
C THR A 105 -2.78 1.44 -21.60
N ILE A 106 -2.96 0.31 -20.91
CA ILE A 106 -2.43 0.07 -19.57
C ILE A 106 -1.40 -1.06 -19.63
N THR A 107 -0.16 -0.74 -19.27
CA THR A 107 0.92 -1.71 -19.10
C THR A 107 1.38 -1.74 -17.62
N PRO A 108 2.25 -2.64 -17.21
CA PRO A 108 2.72 -2.72 -15.83
C PRO A 108 3.26 -1.40 -15.27
N THR A 109 4.01 -0.62 -16.04
CA THR A 109 4.59 0.65 -15.56
C THR A 109 3.96 1.91 -16.14
N GLN A 110 3.11 1.79 -17.17
CA GLN A 110 2.63 2.95 -17.91
C GLN A 110 1.12 2.93 -18.15
N THR A 111 0.56 4.14 -18.34
CA THR A 111 -0.78 4.36 -18.90
C THR A 111 -0.66 5.40 -20.01
N VAL A 112 -1.01 5.00 -21.24
CA VAL A 112 -0.90 5.83 -22.44
C VAL A 112 -2.29 6.19 -22.93
N TYR A 113 -2.58 7.46 -23.03
CA TYR A 113 -3.79 7.99 -23.66
C TYR A 113 -3.46 8.56 -25.02
N GLU A 114 -4.31 8.26 -26.03
CA GLU A 114 -4.21 8.79 -27.39
C GLU A 114 -5.33 9.77 -27.66
N PHE A 115 -4.97 10.90 -28.25
CA PHE A 115 -5.90 11.96 -28.63
C PHE A 115 -5.68 12.40 -30.08
N ARG A 116 -6.76 12.87 -30.75
CA ARG A 116 -6.72 13.46 -32.06
C ARG A 116 -7.62 14.69 -32.12
N GLY A 117 -7.20 15.68 -32.91
CA GLY A 117 -7.99 16.88 -33.18
C GLY A 117 -7.11 18.11 -33.40
N GLY A 118 -7.67 19.13 -34.04
CA GLY A 118 -6.91 20.34 -34.38
C GLY A 118 -5.74 20.10 -35.32
N GLY A 119 -5.77 19.06 -36.17
CA GLY A 119 -4.68 18.68 -37.08
C GLY A 119 -3.53 17.93 -36.43
N VAL A 120 -3.61 17.60 -35.14
CA VAL A 120 -2.53 16.93 -34.43
C VAL A 120 -2.97 15.59 -33.84
N LYS A 121 -2.02 14.65 -33.70
CA LYS A 121 -2.06 13.48 -32.85
C LYS A 121 -1.24 13.76 -31.60
N LEU A 122 -1.82 13.46 -30.44
CA LEU A 122 -1.20 13.73 -29.15
C LEU A 122 -1.31 12.50 -28.25
N HIS A 123 -0.20 12.10 -27.61
CA HIS A 123 -0.17 11.10 -26.58
C HIS A 123 0.14 11.74 -25.23
N VAL A 124 -0.56 11.28 -24.19
CA VAL A 124 -0.24 11.58 -22.78
C VAL A 124 0.08 10.28 -22.09
N THR A 125 1.32 10.13 -21.63
CA THR A 125 1.78 8.91 -20.96
C THR A 125 2.09 9.21 -19.49
N PHE A 126 1.47 8.46 -18.60
CA PHE A 126 1.81 8.43 -17.17
C PHE A 126 2.71 7.23 -16.91
N THR A 127 3.96 7.46 -16.50
CA THR A 127 4.92 6.39 -16.19
C THR A 127 5.30 6.46 -14.72
N THR A 128 4.86 5.48 -13.91
CA THR A 128 5.40 5.24 -12.58
C THR A 128 6.45 4.13 -12.70
N PRO A 129 7.75 4.40 -12.49
CA PRO A 129 8.83 3.46 -12.77
C PRO A 129 8.92 2.35 -11.72
N ALA A 130 7.86 1.54 -11.62
CA ALA A 130 7.77 0.40 -10.70
C ALA A 130 8.60 -0.78 -11.21
N LEU A 131 9.94 -0.63 -11.17
CA LEU A 131 10.90 -1.65 -11.62
C LEU A 131 11.40 -2.47 -10.42
N PRO A 132 10.96 -3.72 -10.27
CA PRO A 132 11.06 -4.48 -9.03
C PRO A 132 12.47 -4.98 -8.73
N GLU A 133 13.35 -5.07 -9.73
CA GLU A 133 14.74 -5.44 -9.54
C GLU A 133 15.58 -4.35 -8.83
N ASP A 134 15.00 -3.16 -8.65
CA ASP A 134 15.67 -1.95 -8.16
C ASP A 134 14.78 -1.24 -7.14
N ILE A 135 14.85 -1.69 -5.87
CA ILE A 135 14.02 -1.12 -4.78
C ILE A 135 14.32 0.37 -4.57
N ASP A 136 15.52 0.84 -4.90
CA ASP A 136 15.84 2.27 -4.88
C ASP A 136 14.90 3.06 -5.79
N LEU A 137 14.77 2.63 -7.04
CA LEU A 137 13.90 3.27 -8.02
C LEU A 137 12.42 3.01 -7.69
N LEU A 138 12.07 1.76 -7.34
CA LEU A 138 10.69 1.37 -6.97
C LEU A 138 10.15 2.20 -5.78
N SER A 139 11.01 2.57 -4.83
CA SER A 139 10.61 3.34 -3.64
C SER A 139 10.44 4.84 -3.90
N ARG A 140 10.89 5.36 -5.05
CA ARG A 140 10.80 6.78 -5.38
C ARG A 140 9.37 7.17 -5.68
N PRO A 141 8.78 8.13 -4.95
CA PRO A 141 7.41 8.57 -5.17
C PRO A 141 7.34 9.55 -6.34
N ILE A 142 7.59 9.07 -7.54
CA ILE A 142 7.62 9.85 -8.79
C ILE A 142 6.75 9.21 -9.86
N THR A 143 6.10 10.04 -10.66
CA THR A 143 5.45 9.66 -11.92
C THR A 143 5.80 10.68 -12.97
N TYR A 144 6.26 10.23 -14.12
CA TYR A 144 6.47 11.10 -15.28
C TYR A 144 5.17 11.25 -16.05
N VAL A 145 4.90 12.47 -16.50
CA VAL A 145 3.83 12.77 -17.46
C VAL A 145 4.49 13.24 -18.75
N THR A 146 4.43 12.41 -19.78
CA THR A 146 5.08 12.64 -21.06
C THR A 146 4.04 12.97 -22.13
N TYR A 147 4.24 14.08 -22.82
CA TYR A 147 3.48 14.48 -23.99
C TYR A 147 4.28 14.20 -25.25
N ARG A 148 3.65 13.60 -26.25
CA ARG A 148 4.22 13.41 -27.57
C ARG A 148 3.23 13.89 -28.60
N VAL A 149 3.60 14.92 -29.37
CA VAL A 149 2.71 15.63 -30.28
C VAL A 149 3.30 15.63 -31.70
N ALA A 150 2.48 15.35 -32.70
CA ALA A 150 2.83 15.43 -34.11
C ALA A 150 1.65 15.93 -34.94
N ALA A 151 1.90 16.69 -35.98
CA ALA A 151 0.89 17.02 -36.97
C ALA A 151 0.53 15.78 -37.81
N GLU A 152 -0.75 15.62 -38.16
CA GLU A 152 -1.23 14.48 -38.95
C GLU A 152 -1.88 14.89 -40.29
N ASP A 153 -2.10 16.19 -40.51
CA ASP A 153 -2.73 16.74 -41.72
C ASP A 153 -1.73 17.33 -42.72
N GLY A 154 -0.44 17.28 -42.40
CA GLY A 154 0.65 17.82 -43.25
C GLY A 154 0.87 19.31 -43.11
N ALA A 155 0.11 20.01 -42.23
CA ALA A 155 0.35 21.41 -41.88
C ALA A 155 1.30 21.51 -40.67
N SER A 156 1.68 22.73 -40.33
CA SER A 156 2.39 23.03 -39.09
C SER A 156 1.43 23.70 -38.10
N HIS A 157 1.42 23.28 -36.85
CA HIS A 157 0.51 23.77 -35.84
C HIS A 157 1.25 24.42 -34.67
N ASP A 158 0.68 25.52 -34.15
CA ASP A 158 1.14 26.14 -32.89
C ASP A 158 0.48 25.41 -31.70
N VAL A 159 1.29 24.74 -30.84
CA VAL A 159 0.79 23.91 -29.76
C VAL A 159 1.41 24.34 -28.43
N ARG A 160 0.54 24.64 -27.47
CA ARG A 160 0.94 24.83 -26.07
C ARG A 160 0.23 23.82 -25.19
N LEU A 161 0.91 23.35 -24.12
CA LEU A 161 0.41 22.36 -23.19
C LEU A 161 0.45 22.90 -21.78
N MET A 162 -0.51 22.47 -20.95
CA MET A 162 -0.54 22.76 -19.50
C MET A 162 -0.87 21.48 -18.74
N PHE A 163 -0.14 21.26 -17.65
CA PHE A 163 -0.47 20.26 -16.64
C PHE A 163 -0.58 20.94 -15.28
N GLU A 164 -1.69 20.71 -14.59
CA GLU A 164 -2.03 21.33 -13.30
C GLU A 164 -2.31 20.25 -12.26
N ALA A 165 -1.81 20.44 -11.03
CA ALA A 165 -2.16 19.63 -9.86
C ALA A 165 -2.70 20.51 -8.73
N SER A 166 -3.85 20.13 -8.19
CA SER A 166 -4.50 20.80 -7.06
C SER A 166 -3.75 20.52 -5.75
N ALA A 167 -3.74 21.48 -4.83
CA ALA A 167 -3.23 21.27 -3.48
C ALA A 167 -4.08 20.29 -2.65
N GLU A 168 -5.24 19.85 -3.15
CA GLU A 168 -6.03 18.76 -2.55
C GLU A 168 -5.23 17.47 -2.36
N LEU A 169 -4.18 17.25 -3.17
CA LEU A 169 -3.28 16.11 -3.07
C LEU A 169 -2.44 16.10 -1.78
N THR A 170 -2.43 17.21 -1.01
CA THR A 170 -1.59 17.39 0.17
C THR A 170 -2.37 17.46 1.48
N VAL A 171 -3.68 17.18 1.43
CA VAL A 171 -4.59 17.31 2.60
C VAL A 171 -5.52 16.12 2.72
N ASN A 172 -5.99 15.88 3.96
CA ASN A 172 -6.99 14.83 4.19
C ASN A 172 -8.40 15.25 3.74
N VAL A 173 -8.73 16.51 3.91
CA VAL A 173 -10.01 17.10 3.49
C VAL A 173 -9.80 18.43 2.79
N PRO A 174 -10.62 18.79 1.77
CA PRO A 174 -10.41 19.98 0.96
C PRO A 174 -10.47 21.33 1.70
N GLY A 175 -11.04 21.35 2.92
CA GLY A 175 -11.14 22.54 3.76
C GLY A 175 -9.88 22.90 4.55
N GLN A 176 -8.79 22.13 4.43
CA GLN A 176 -7.54 22.41 5.14
C GLN A 176 -6.70 23.46 4.41
N ALA A 177 -6.00 24.29 5.21
CA ALA A 177 -5.13 25.34 4.72
C ALA A 177 -3.84 24.76 4.09
N VAL A 178 -3.42 25.37 2.99
CA VAL A 178 -2.28 24.94 2.17
C VAL A 178 -1.37 26.11 1.83
N ALA A 179 -0.14 25.80 1.47
CA ALA A 179 0.82 26.77 0.96
C ALA A 179 1.58 26.18 -0.24
N GLY A 180 2.08 27.04 -1.10
CA GLY A 180 2.92 26.67 -2.23
C GLY A 180 3.94 27.75 -2.55
N ASN A 181 5.00 27.37 -3.22
CA ASN A 181 6.04 28.28 -3.70
C ASN A 181 6.75 27.72 -4.93
N ALA A 182 7.38 28.60 -5.69
CA ALA A 182 8.36 28.17 -6.67
C ALA A 182 9.61 27.64 -5.97
N GLU A 183 10.17 26.54 -6.47
CA GLU A 183 11.38 25.92 -5.93
C GLU A 183 12.60 26.22 -6.80
N ALA A 184 13.68 26.64 -6.16
CA ALA A 184 14.96 26.91 -6.80
C ALA A 184 15.80 25.61 -6.88
N ILE A 185 15.57 24.79 -7.92
CA ILE A 185 16.34 23.58 -8.21
C ILE A 185 17.15 23.83 -9.48
N GLU A 186 18.46 23.56 -9.44
CA GLU A 186 19.33 23.77 -10.59
C GLU A 186 18.88 22.95 -11.80
N GLY A 187 18.75 23.60 -12.94
CA GLY A 187 18.32 22.96 -14.19
C GLY A 187 16.82 22.65 -14.29
N LEU A 188 16.01 22.89 -13.23
CA LEU A 188 14.59 22.60 -13.21
C LEU A 188 13.74 23.85 -12.97
N ALA A 189 12.59 23.91 -13.64
CA ALA A 189 11.45 24.73 -13.25
C ALA A 189 10.56 23.87 -12.37
N ALA A 190 10.36 24.28 -11.11
CA ALA A 190 9.62 23.48 -10.12
C ALA A 190 8.69 24.33 -9.25
N VAL A 191 7.56 23.76 -8.87
CA VAL A 191 6.66 24.30 -7.84
C VAL A 191 6.43 23.23 -6.76
N ARG A 192 6.25 23.69 -5.53
CA ARG A 192 5.96 22.87 -4.36
C ARG A 192 4.63 23.30 -3.73
N LEU A 193 3.83 22.31 -3.32
CA LEU A 193 2.59 22.48 -2.57
C LEU A 193 2.61 21.64 -1.29
N GLY A 194 1.96 22.09 -0.23
CA GLY A 194 1.85 21.31 1.01
C GLY A 194 0.79 21.86 1.95
N SER A 195 0.35 21.02 2.89
CA SER A 195 -0.48 21.46 4.03
C SER A 195 0.31 22.42 4.90
N GLN A 196 -0.35 23.47 5.43
CA GLN A 196 0.30 24.39 6.36
C GLN A 196 0.60 23.75 7.72
N GLU A 197 -0.21 22.78 8.14
CA GLU A 197 -0.08 22.19 9.49
C GLU A 197 1.06 21.17 9.62
N GLN A 198 1.45 20.50 8.54
CA GLN A 198 2.54 19.49 8.52
C GLN A 198 2.44 18.48 9.69
N ASN A 199 1.27 17.87 9.85
CA ASN A 199 0.99 16.90 10.92
C ASN A 199 1.60 15.51 10.62
N VAL A 200 2.93 15.39 10.68
CA VAL A 200 3.70 14.20 10.33
C VAL A 200 3.24 12.99 11.15
N LEU A 201 2.80 11.91 10.48
CA LEU A 201 2.37 10.63 11.06
C LEU A 201 1.28 10.74 12.14
N ARG A 202 0.49 11.82 12.16
CA ARG A 202 -0.49 12.06 13.22
C ARG A 202 -1.83 11.37 13.00
N ARG A 203 -2.18 11.08 11.75
CA ARG A 203 -3.42 10.38 11.41
C ARG A 203 -3.13 8.93 11.10
N LYS A 204 -4.02 8.04 11.55
CA LYS A 204 -4.02 6.62 11.22
C LYS A 204 -5.43 6.17 10.86
N GLY A 205 -5.55 5.08 10.14
CA GLY A 205 -6.85 4.50 9.79
C GLY A 205 -6.95 4.13 8.32
N ASP A 206 -8.15 3.75 7.92
CA ASP A 206 -8.41 3.32 6.55
C ASP A 206 -8.64 4.50 5.60
N ASP A 207 -9.64 5.33 5.83
CA ASP A 207 -9.99 6.48 4.98
C ASP A 207 -9.14 7.72 5.31
N VAL A 208 -7.80 7.59 5.18
CA VAL A 208 -6.86 8.67 5.44
C VAL A 208 -6.08 9.05 4.20
N ARG A 209 -5.82 10.36 4.05
CA ARG A 209 -4.92 10.96 3.05
C ARG A 209 -3.84 11.71 3.79
N ILE A 210 -2.72 11.94 3.11
CA ILE A 210 -1.58 12.60 3.74
C ILE A 210 -1.88 14.07 4.07
N VAL A 211 -1.34 14.58 5.19
CA VAL A 211 -1.45 15.99 5.63
C VAL A 211 -0.08 16.56 6.01
N TRP A 212 0.99 15.96 5.52
CA TRP A 212 2.36 16.41 5.72
C TRP A 212 3.19 16.12 4.48
N GLY A 213 4.40 16.68 4.43
CA GLY A 213 5.24 16.58 3.26
C GLY A 213 4.80 17.50 2.15
N TYR A 214 5.32 17.28 0.96
CA TYR A 214 5.18 18.23 -0.14
C TYR A 214 5.02 17.52 -1.49
N LEU A 215 4.06 18.00 -2.26
CA LEU A 215 3.88 17.71 -3.67
C LEU A 215 4.79 18.61 -4.50
N TYR A 216 5.41 18.05 -5.53
CA TYR A 216 6.25 18.76 -6.50
C TYR A 216 5.76 18.52 -7.91
N LEU A 217 5.75 19.57 -8.73
CA LEU A 217 5.72 19.49 -10.18
C LEU A 217 7.04 20.09 -10.69
N ALA A 218 7.78 19.37 -11.53
CA ALA A 218 9.04 19.85 -12.05
C ALA A 218 9.25 19.42 -13.50
N ALA A 219 9.89 20.29 -14.29
CA ALA A 219 10.29 20.03 -15.67
C ALA A 219 11.68 20.64 -15.95
N ALA A 220 12.39 20.14 -16.96
CA ALA A 220 13.69 20.68 -17.35
C ALA A 220 13.55 22.10 -17.92
N LYS A 221 14.36 23.05 -17.43
CA LYS A 221 14.32 24.46 -17.88
C LYS A 221 14.65 24.66 -19.35
N GLY A 222 15.41 23.74 -19.96
CA GLY A 222 15.83 23.85 -21.36
C GLY A 222 14.75 23.54 -22.41
N GLU A 223 13.57 23.08 -21.98
CA GLU A 223 12.45 22.67 -22.83
C GLU A 223 11.32 23.72 -22.90
N GLU A 224 11.64 25.00 -22.71
CA GLU A 224 10.69 26.11 -22.66
C GLU A 224 9.58 25.94 -21.62
N ALA A 225 9.85 25.13 -20.60
CA ALA A 225 8.92 24.85 -19.51
C ALA A 225 8.83 26.06 -18.56
N GLN A 226 7.62 26.44 -18.22
CA GLN A 226 7.34 27.44 -17.21
C GLN A 226 6.48 26.84 -16.11
N THR A 227 6.68 27.31 -14.87
CA THR A 227 5.84 26.93 -13.74
C THR A 227 4.94 28.08 -13.34
N MET A 228 3.74 27.74 -12.91
CA MET A 228 2.73 28.67 -12.44
C MET A 228 2.20 28.23 -11.09
N LEU A 229 1.85 29.17 -10.22
CA LEU A 229 1.25 28.92 -8.90
C LEU A 229 0.10 29.91 -8.70
N GLY A 230 -1.07 29.46 -8.24
CA GLY A 230 -2.21 30.33 -8.04
C GLY A 230 -3.54 29.60 -7.89
N ALA A 231 -4.63 30.36 -7.92
CA ALA A 231 -5.97 29.80 -7.96
C ALA A 231 -6.19 29.04 -9.28
N PRO A 232 -6.73 27.81 -9.27
CA PRO A 232 -6.87 26.97 -10.46
C PRO A 232 -7.53 27.65 -11.66
N GLU A 233 -8.61 28.40 -11.42
CA GLU A 233 -9.31 29.13 -12.51
C GLU A 233 -8.42 30.20 -13.15
N LYS A 234 -7.69 30.98 -12.34
CA LYS A 234 -6.78 32.01 -12.85
C LYS A 234 -5.61 31.42 -13.65
N LEU A 235 -5.09 30.28 -13.23
CA LEU A 235 -4.03 29.58 -13.97
C LEU A 235 -4.50 29.15 -15.37
N ARG A 236 -5.71 28.63 -15.46
CA ARG A 236 -6.31 28.19 -16.74
C ARG A 236 -6.67 29.37 -17.65
N GLU A 237 -7.18 30.47 -17.07
CA GLU A 237 -7.46 31.71 -17.80
C GLU A 237 -6.18 32.31 -18.37
N ALA A 238 -5.12 32.42 -17.59
CA ALA A 238 -3.83 32.92 -18.05
C ALA A 238 -3.22 32.05 -19.14
N PHE A 239 -3.29 30.70 -18.99
CA PHE A 239 -2.86 29.78 -20.05
C PHE A 239 -3.66 29.97 -21.35
N ALA A 240 -4.98 30.09 -21.27
CA ALA A 240 -5.84 30.32 -22.43
C ALA A 240 -5.52 31.65 -23.14
N ALA A 241 -5.25 32.72 -22.39
CA ALA A 241 -4.89 34.03 -22.90
C ALA A 241 -3.43 34.13 -23.39
N ASN A 242 -2.60 33.10 -23.18
CA ASN A 242 -1.16 33.14 -23.38
C ASN A 242 -0.45 34.24 -22.57
N GLU A 243 -0.88 34.40 -21.35
CA GLU A 243 -0.36 35.38 -20.40
C GLU A 243 0.29 34.70 -19.20
N SER A 244 1.28 35.34 -18.60
CA SER A 244 1.75 34.90 -17.27
C SER A 244 0.80 35.47 -16.21
N PRO A 245 0.34 34.69 -15.21
CA PRO A 245 -0.47 35.23 -14.15
C PRO A 245 0.24 36.37 -13.42
N ASP A 246 -0.50 37.39 -12.98
CA ASP A 246 0.07 38.53 -12.23
C ASP A 246 0.79 38.05 -10.95
N ASP A 247 0.33 36.92 -10.35
CA ASP A 247 0.89 36.30 -9.16
C ASP A 247 2.11 35.40 -9.46
N ALA A 248 2.47 35.16 -10.73
CA ALA A 248 3.62 34.29 -11.10
C ALA A 248 4.97 34.80 -10.59
N LYS A 249 4.99 36.04 -10.09
CA LYS A 249 6.15 36.67 -9.44
C LYS A 249 6.16 36.48 -7.93
N SER A 250 5.12 35.87 -7.35
CA SER A 250 5.05 35.63 -5.91
C SER A 250 5.92 34.42 -5.53
N GLU A 251 6.90 34.65 -4.67
CA GLU A 251 7.80 33.59 -4.19
C GLU A 251 7.05 32.52 -3.37
N ALA A 252 5.94 32.87 -2.73
CA ALA A 252 5.09 31.98 -1.93
C ALA A 252 3.63 32.45 -1.90
N LEU A 253 2.70 31.50 -1.99
CA LEU A 253 1.26 31.71 -1.85
C LEU A 253 0.69 30.80 -0.77
N SER A 254 -0.41 31.22 -0.15
CA SER A 254 -1.18 30.39 0.77
C SER A 254 -2.68 30.55 0.52
N ALA A 255 -3.44 29.52 0.86
CA ALA A 255 -4.88 29.52 0.78
C ALA A 255 -5.49 28.84 2.02
N ASP A 256 -6.65 29.28 2.46
CA ASP A 256 -7.36 28.71 3.60
C ASP A 256 -8.00 27.35 3.25
N ARG A 257 -8.15 27.06 1.98
CA ARG A 257 -8.71 25.82 1.44
C ARG A 257 -7.86 25.26 0.32
N ALA A 258 -7.66 23.96 0.31
CA ALA A 258 -6.83 23.29 -0.69
C ALA A 258 -7.39 23.40 -2.13
N THR A 259 -8.69 23.62 -2.29
CA THR A 259 -9.33 23.84 -3.61
C THR A 259 -8.98 25.20 -4.23
N GLU A 260 -8.39 26.11 -3.49
CA GLU A 260 -8.10 27.48 -3.90
C GLU A 260 -6.64 27.68 -4.35
N LEU A 261 -5.83 26.60 -4.30
CA LEU A 261 -4.43 26.65 -4.70
C LEU A 261 -4.08 25.46 -5.60
N ALA A 262 -3.36 25.72 -6.67
CA ALA A 262 -2.77 24.72 -7.56
C ALA A 262 -1.41 25.14 -8.06
N GLY A 263 -0.60 24.17 -8.46
CA GLY A 263 0.63 24.35 -9.21
C GLY A 263 0.44 23.85 -10.64
N ALA A 264 1.08 24.49 -11.62
CA ALA A 264 1.06 24.03 -12.99
C ALA A 264 2.43 24.12 -13.66
N VAL A 265 2.61 23.29 -14.68
CA VAL A 265 3.72 23.35 -15.64
C VAL A 265 3.13 23.59 -17.02
N THR A 266 3.69 24.51 -17.78
CA THR A 266 3.31 24.77 -19.17
C THR A 266 4.48 24.56 -20.12
N PHE A 267 4.20 24.14 -21.35
CA PHE A 267 5.16 23.98 -22.42
C PHE A 267 4.68 24.76 -23.64
N ASP A 268 5.59 25.50 -24.28
CA ASP A 268 5.38 26.08 -25.58
C ASP A 268 6.15 25.23 -26.60
N LEU A 269 5.43 24.52 -27.48
CA LEU A 269 6.01 23.64 -28.49
C LEU A 269 6.19 24.35 -29.81
N SER A 270 5.72 25.61 -29.91
CA SER A 270 5.74 26.39 -31.15
C SER A 270 5.20 25.60 -32.35
N GLN A 271 5.92 25.56 -33.46
CA GLN A 271 5.49 24.93 -34.70
C GLN A 271 5.72 23.42 -34.74
N ILE A 272 4.66 22.63 -34.55
CA ILE A 272 4.68 21.17 -34.65
C ILE A 272 4.44 20.72 -36.08
N GLY A 273 5.38 19.97 -36.66
CA GLY A 273 5.25 19.28 -37.94
C GLY A 273 4.94 17.79 -37.78
N SER A 274 5.20 17.00 -38.82
CA SER A 274 4.96 15.56 -38.84
C SER A 274 5.90 14.75 -37.93
N GLU A 275 7.10 15.31 -37.65
CA GLU A 275 8.02 14.69 -36.70
C GLU A 275 7.53 14.91 -35.28
N PRO A 276 7.40 13.84 -34.46
CA PRO A 276 6.91 13.97 -33.08
C PRO A 276 7.85 14.81 -32.20
N VAL A 277 7.28 15.74 -31.46
CA VAL A 277 7.97 16.50 -30.40
C VAL A 277 7.53 15.97 -29.06
N GLU A 278 8.50 15.73 -28.17
CA GLU A 278 8.27 15.19 -26.82
C GLU A 278 8.58 16.26 -25.76
N ARG A 279 7.69 16.36 -24.74
CA ARG A 279 7.90 17.13 -23.52
C ARG A 279 7.42 16.31 -22.34
N TRP A 280 8.10 16.48 -21.22
CA TRP A 280 7.76 15.74 -20.00
C TRP A 280 7.89 16.61 -18.75
N LEU A 281 7.15 16.22 -17.74
CA LEU A 281 7.30 16.70 -16.37
C LEU A 281 7.27 15.52 -15.41
N VAL A 282 7.75 15.75 -14.20
CA VAL A 282 7.62 14.82 -13.10
C VAL A 282 6.67 15.39 -12.05
N ILE A 283 5.74 14.55 -11.58
CA ILE A 283 4.97 14.76 -10.37
C ILE A 283 5.54 13.86 -9.27
N ALA A 284 5.88 14.43 -8.11
CA ALA A 284 6.56 13.75 -7.02
C ALA A 284 6.00 14.16 -5.67
N TYR A 285 6.13 13.28 -4.67
CA TYR A 285 5.73 13.57 -3.30
C TYR A 285 6.82 13.20 -2.30
N ASP A 286 7.26 14.14 -1.48
CA ASP A 286 8.18 13.89 -0.37
C ASP A 286 7.41 13.90 0.95
N ASP A 287 7.21 12.73 1.52
CA ASP A 287 6.46 12.54 2.76
C ASP A 287 7.32 12.65 4.04
N LEU A 288 8.59 13.01 3.91
CA LEU A 288 9.56 13.27 5.01
C LEU A 288 9.79 12.05 5.91
N TYR A 289 8.74 11.51 6.50
CA TYR A 289 8.63 10.27 7.25
C TYR A 289 7.36 9.55 6.80
N SER A 290 7.49 8.26 6.54
CA SER A 290 6.44 7.47 5.90
C SER A 290 5.67 6.58 6.86
N ILE A 291 6.38 5.93 7.78
CA ILE A 291 5.86 4.91 8.69
C ILE A 291 6.40 5.16 10.09
N GLU A 292 5.58 4.96 11.10
CA GLU A 292 6.03 4.83 12.49
C GLU A 292 6.10 3.33 12.82
N TYR A 293 7.31 2.82 13.04
CA TYR A 293 7.56 1.42 13.39
C TYR A 293 8.08 1.30 14.81
N MET A 294 7.31 0.66 15.67
CA MET A 294 7.58 0.57 17.12
C MET A 294 7.95 1.93 17.71
N TYR A 295 7.07 2.91 17.44
CA TYR A 295 7.17 4.31 17.89
C TYR A 295 8.38 5.09 17.33
N ARG A 296 9.09 4.55 16.35
CA ARG A 296 10.17 5.23 15.65
C ARG A 296 9.73 5.64 14.26
N PRO A 297 9.74 6.94 13.93
CA PRO A 297 9.48 7.43 12.58
C PRO A 297 10.57 6.95 11.61
N LEU A 298 10.18 6.28 10.54
CA LEU A 298 11.07 5.82 9.49
C LEU A 298 10.92 6.69 8.24
N ARG A 299 12.06 7.02 7.65
CA ARG A 299 12.09 7.75 6.38
C ARG A 299 11.79 6.81 5.21
N PRO A 300 11.23 7.31 4.10
CA PRO A 300 11.09 6.51 2.88
C PRO A 300 12.46 5.99 2.43
N TYR A 301 12.49 4.80 1.84
CA TYR A 301 13.71 4.07 1.51
C TYR A 301 14.66 4.87 0.61
N TRP A 302 14.14 5.63 -0.36
CA TRP A 302 14.93 6.48 -1.25
C TRP A 302 15.72 7.59 -0.52
N ARG A 303 15.29 7.99 0.69
CA ARG A 303 15.98 9.00 1.51
C ARG A 303 17.09 8.46 2.42
N ARG A 304 17.31 7.13 2.47
CA ARG A 304 18.22 6.48 3.42
C ARG A 304 19.66 7.00 3.37
N ASN A 305 20.11 7.47 2.19
CA ASN A 305 21.46 7.99 1.97
C ASN A 305 21.53 9.53 2.06
N GLY A 306 20.53 10.18 2.66
CA GLY A 306 20.49 11.62 2.82
C GLY A 306 19.95 12.40 1.61
N MET A 307 19.42 11.73 0.59
CA MET A 307 18.75 12.38 -0.54
C MET A 307 17.56 13.18 -0.03
N ASP A 308 17.38 14.38 -0.56
CA ASP A 308 16.22 15.24 -0.36
C ASP A 308 15.38 15.35 -1.63
N ALA A 309 14.31 16.14 -1.58
CA ALA A 309 13.43 16.32 -2.73
C ALA A 309 14.14 16.95 -3.94
N ALA A 310 15.08 17.88 -3.72
CA ALA A 310 15.84 18.49 -4.80
C ALA A 310 16.75 17.46 -5.48
N GLY A 311 17.42 16.62 -4.71
CA GLY A 311 18.19 15.48 -5.21
C GLY A 311 17.34 14.49 -5.98
N LEU A 312 16.17 14.11 -5.45
CA LEU A 312 15.22 13.21 -6.12
C LEU A 312 14.79 13.75 -7.50
N LEU A 313 14.39 15.01 -7.58
CA LEU A 313 13.94 15.64 -8.83
C LEU A 313 15.09 15.80 -9.83
N THR A 314 16.29 16.15 -9.36
CA THR A 314 17.49 16.23 -10.21
C THR A 314 17.88 14.87 -10.79
N GLU A 315 17.86 13.82 -9.99
CA GLU A 315 18.10 12.46 -10.48
C GLU A 315 17.01 11.98 -11.43
N ALA A 316 15.74 12.24 -11.10
CA ALA A 316 14.61 11.90 -11.95
C ALA A 316 14.74 12.55 -13.34
N ALA A 317 15.14 13.84 -13.39
CA ALA A 317 15.35 14.55 -14.66
C ALA A 317 16.54 14.01 -15.45
N ARG A 318 17.67 13.75 -14.77
CA ARG A 318 18.87 13.22 -15.41
C ARG A 318 18.62 11.83 -16.02
N ASP A 319 17.90 10.99 -15.28
CA ASP A 319 17.75 9.57 -15.60
C ASP A 319 16.51 9.27 -16.47
N TYR A 320 15.69 10.29 -16.80
CA TYR A 320 14.44 10.15 -17.56
C TYR A 320 14.58 9.26 -18.80
N PRO A 321 15.51 9.51 -19.76
CA PRO A 321 15.58 8.69 -20.98
C PRO A 321 15.91 7.22 -20.69
N ALA A 322 16.77 6.97 -19.69
CA ALA A 322 17.17 5.62 -19.30
C ALA A 322 16.03 4.89 -18.59
N ILE A 323 15.26 5.60 -17.74
CA ILE A 323 14.11 5.06 -17.02
C ILE A 323 13.00 4.70 -18.00
N MET A 324 12.67 5.59 -18.95
CA MET A 324 11.64 5.30 -19.98
C MET A 324 11.98 4.05 -20.75
N LYS A 325 13.22 3.94 -21.23
CA LYS A 325 13.68 2.74 -21.94
C LYS A 325 13.56 1.47 -21.09
N ARG A 326 13.97 1.53 -19.82
CA ARG A 326 13.84 0.37 -18.90
C ARG A 326 12.38 -0.02 -18.67
N CYS A 327 11.47 0.94 -18.52
CA CYS A 327 10.03 0.70 -18.39
C CYS A 327 9.47 0.03 -19.64
N ASP A 328 9.80 0.53 -20.85
CA ASP A 328 9.36 -0.07 -22.13
C ASP A 328 9.86 -1.51 -22.29
N GLU A 329 11.14 -1.76 -21.98
CA GLU A 329 11.73 -3.09 -22.05
C GLU A 329 11.11 -4.04 -21.02
N PHE A 330 10.86 -3.58 -19.80
CA PHE A 330 10.21 -4.36 -18.76
C PHE A 330 8.76 -4.68 -19.09
N ASP A 331 8.00 -3.69 -19.52
CA ASP A 331 6.59 -3.86 -19.90
C ASP A 331 6.44 -4.86 -21.06
N ALA A 332 7.32 -4.77 -22.05
CA ALA A 332 7.34 -5.69 -23.18
C ALA A 332 7.72 -7.13 -22.73
N GLU A 333 8.72 -7.28 -21.87
CA GLU A 333 9.17 -8.60 -21.40
C GLU A 333 8.11 -9.27 -20.51
N LEU A 334 7.66 -8.58 -19.47
CA LEU A 334 6.65 -9.10 -18.56
C LEU A 334 5.34 -9.37 -19.30
N GLY A 335 4.95 -8.46 -20.20
CA GLY A 335 3.76 -8.62 -21.04
C GLY A 335 3.81 -9.88 -21.90
N ASN A 336 4.96 -10.23 -22.49
CA ASN A 336 5.13 -11.49 -23.23
C ASN A 336 4.99 -12.73 -22.32
N ASP A 337 5.62 -12.71 -21.13
CA ASP A 337 5.53 -13.84 -20.19
C ASP A 337 4.07 -14.02 -19.68
N LEU A 338 3.36 -12.93 -19.39
CA LEU A 338 1.94 -12.98 -19.02
C LEU A 338 1.05 -13.50 -20.17
N LEU A 339 1.31 -13.05 -21.39
CA LEU A 339 0.59 -13.50 -22.59
C LEU A 339 0.79 -15.01 -22.84
N GLU A 340 2.01 -15.49 -22.65
CA GLU A 340 2.33 -16.92 -22.77
C GLU A 340 1.66 -17.74 -21.66
N ALA A 341 1.73 -17.27 -20.41
CA ALA A 341 1.15 -17.96 -19.25
C ALA A 341 -0.38 -18.03 -19.30
N GLY A 342 -1.08 -16.92 -19.64
CA GLY A 342 -2.53 -16.85 -19.47
C GLY A 342 -3.31 -16.14 -20.59
N GLY A 343 -2.67 -15.72 -21.70
CA GLY A 343 -3.37 -15.06 -22.83
C GLY A 343 -3.69 -13.60 -22.57
N LYS A 344 -4.47 -13.01 -23.49
CA LYS A 344 -4.69 -11.57 -23.55
C LYS A 344 -5.54 -11.02 -22.41
N GLU A 345 -6.54 -11.76 -21.98
CA GLU A 345 -7.41 -11.40 -20.86
C GLU A 345 -6.61 -11.41 -19.56
N TYR A 346 -5.78 -12.43 -19.35
CA TYR A 346 -4.91 -12.50 -18.19
C TYR A 346 -3.84 -11.40 -18.20
N LEU A 347 -3.24 -11.09 -19.36
CA LEU A 347 -2.32 -9.98 -19.52
C LEU A 347 -2.97 -8.66 -19.08
N ALA A 348 -4.21 -8.39 -19.49
CA ALA A 348 -4.92 -7.17 -19.13
C ALA A 348 -5.19 -7.09 -17.61
N ILE A 349 -5.64 -8.18 -16.99
CA ILE A 349 -5.86 -8.28 -15.53
C ILE A 349 -4.55 -8.01 -14.77
N ALA A 350 -3.47 -8.71 -15.15
CA ALA A 350 -2.18 -8.63 -14.48
C ALA A 350 -1.51 -7.25 -14.66
N SER A 351 -1.63 -6.63 -15.84
CA SER A 351 -1.13 -5.26 -16.09
C SER A 351 -1.81 -4.23 -15.19
N LEU A 352 -3.12 -4.35 -14.99
CA LEU A 352 -3.87 -3.47 -14.09
C LEU A 352 -3.51 -3.73 -12.62
N ALA A 353 -3.35 -5.01 -12.23
CA ALA A 353 -3.02 -5.42 -10.87
C ALA A 353 -1.60 -5.02 -10.45
N TYR A 354 -0.65 -5.00 -11.39
CA TYR A 354 0.78 -4.83 -11.13
C TYR A 354 1.10 -3.60 -10.28
N ARG A 355 0.74 -2.42 -10.78
CA ARG A 355 0.99 -1.16 -10.07
C ARG A 355 0.13 -1.02 -8.81
N GLN A 356 -1.11 -1.50 -8.83
CA GLN A 356 -1.98 -1.45 -7.66
C GLN A 356 -1.38 -2.20 -6.48
N CYS A 357 -0.81 -3.37 -6.71
CA CYS A 357 -0.21 -4.18 -5.65
C CYS A 357 0.96 -3.44 -4.97
N PHE A 358 1.92 -2.90 -5.74
CA PHE A 358 3.03 -2.14 -5.18
C PHE A 358 2.59 -0.84 -4.52
N ALA A 359 1.62 -0.12 -5.12
CA ALA A 359 1.10 1.13 -4.59
C ALA A 359 0.24 0.98 -3.31
N ALA A 360 -0.11 -0.23 -2.92
CA ALA A 360 -0.83 -0.50 -1.69
C ALA A 360 0.09 -0.71 -0.47
N GLY A 361 1.36 -0.33 -0.58
CA GLY A 361 2.34 -0.39 0.49
C GLY A 361 3.42 0.68 0.34
N LYS A 362 4.27 0.80 1.36
CA LYS A 362 5.34 1.80 1.43
C LYS A 362 6.67 1.16 1.77
N PHE A 363 7.72 1.50 1.01
CA PHE A 363 9.09 1.11 1.32
C PHE A 363 9.77 2.17 2.18
N VAL A 364 10.32 1.75 3.31
CA VAL A 364 11.11 2.56 4.24
C VAL A 364 12.45 1.90 4.52
N ALA A 365 13.38 2.63 5.11
CA ALA A 365 14.67 2.09 5.52
C ALA A 365 14.67 1.78 7.01
N ASP A 366 15.23 0.64 7.39
CA ASP A 366 15.61 0.36 8.76
C ASP A 366 16.88 1.11 9.18
N ALA A 367 17.35 0.91 10.41
CA ALA A 367 18.55 1.58 10.92
C ALA A 367 19.86 1.15 10.21
N ASN A 368 19.87 0.00 9.54
CA ASN A 368 21.01 -0.47 8.74
C ASN A 368 20.86 -0.07 7.25
N GLY A 369 19.81 0.69 6.89
CA GLY A 369 19.51 1.07 5.51
C GLY A 369 18.92 -0.05 4.67
N GLN A 370 18.44 -1.14 5.30
CA GLN A 370 17.76 -2.23 4.60
C GLN A 370 16.29 -1.86 4.30
N PRO A 371 15.71 -2.38 3.20
CA PRO A 371 14.34 -2.07 2.85
C PRO A 371 13.34 -2.82 3.74
N LEU A 372 12.43 -2.09 4.34
CA LEU A 372 11.21 -2.62 4.95
C LEU A 372 10.01 -2.16 4.13
N GLN A 373 9.06 -3.07 3.86
CA GLN A 373 7.82 -2.76 3.18
C GLN A 373 6.65 -2.96 4.14
N PHE A 374 5.76 -1.98 4.19
CA PHE A 374 4.55 -2.02 4.98
C PHE A 374 3.33 -1.90 4.06
N SER A 375 2.63 -3.00 3.88
CA SER A 375 1.36 -3.01 3.16
C SER A 375 0.25 -2.37 3.98
N LYS A 376 -0.70 -1.72 3.31
CA LYS A 376 -1.91 -1.20 3.92
C LYS A 376 -3.11 -2.02 3.47
N GLU A 377 -3.94 -2.41 4.39
CA GLU A 377 -5.23 -3.00 4.12
C GLU A 377 -6.23 -1.90 3.72
N ASN A 378 -6.19 -1.52 2.45
CA ASN A 378 -7.01 -0.44 1.90
C ASN A 378 -8.49 -0.84 1.86
N HIS A 379 -9.37 0.12 2.20
CA HIS A 379 -10.83 0.02 2.12
C HIS A 379 -11.39 -1.21 2.85
N SER A 380 -10.89 -1.43 4.05
CA SER A 380 -11.30 -2.48 4.98
C SER A 380 -11.22 -1.95 6.42
N ASN A 381 -10.23 -2.38 7.21
CA ASN A 381 -10.00 -1.89 8.57
C ASN A 381 -8.80 -0.94 8.70
N GLY A 382 -7.98 -0.80 7.66
CA GLY A 382 -6.79 0.05 7.64
C GLY A 382 -5.61 -0.49 8.41
N CYS A 383 -5.57 -1.78 8.72
CA CYS A 383 -4.41 -2.41 9.35
C CYS A 383 -3.15 -2.30 8.48
N ILE A 384 -1.98 -2.37 9.11
CA ILE A 384 -0.67 -2.30 8.48
C ILE A 384 0.06 -3.64 8.62
N ALA A 385 0.69 -4.09 7.54
CA ALA A 385 1.41 -5.37 7.47
C ALA A 385 0.53 -6.54 7.95
N THR A 386 -0.68 -6.64 7.43
CA THR A 386 -1.65 -7.66 7.76
C THR A 386 -1.30 -8.96 7.06
N SER A 387 -1.22 -10.07 7.81
CA SER A 387 -0.70 -11.34 7.29
C SER A 387 -1.63 -11.98 6.26
N ASP A 388 -2.92 -11.96 6.44
CA ASP A 388 -3.89 -12.47 5.48
C ASP A 388 -4.10 -11.56 4.26
N VAL A 389 -3.50 -10.35 4.27
CA VAL A 389 -3.42 -9.42 3.13
C VAL A 389 -2.11 -9.61 2.36
N PHE A 390 -0.96 -9.70 3.05
CA PHE A 390 0.29 -9.94 2.33
C PHE A 390 0.45 -11.38 1.85
N TYR A 391 -0.29 -12.35 2.38
CA TYR A 391 -0.32 -13.72 1.88
C TYR A 391 -0.81 -13.79 0.42
N PRO A 392 -1.98 -13.27 0.04
CA PRO A 392 -2.35 -13.19 -1.37
C PRO A 392 -1.52 -12.18 -2.18
N MET A 393 -0.92 -11.15 -1.58
CA MET A 393 0.01 -10.23 -2.24
C MET A 393 1.31 -10.92 -2.68
N ALA A 394 1.77 -11.89 -1.90
CA ALA A 394 3.12 -12.45 -1.97
C ALA A 394 3.53 -13.02 -3.33
N PRO A 395 2.69 -13.63 -4.18
CA PRO A 395 3.12 -14.11 -5.49
C PRO A 395 3.82 -13.07 -6.35
N GLN A 396 3.39 -11.80 -6.35
CA GLN A 396 4.10 -10.74 -7.06
C GLN A 396 5.47 -10.46 -6.46
N PHE A 397 5.59 -10.41 -5.15
CA PHE A 397 6.86 -10.16 -4.45
C PHE A 397 7.84 -11.34 -4.59
N LEU A 398 7.35 -12.57 -4.48
CA LEU A 398 8.12 -13.79 -4.72
C LEU A 398 8.66 -13.85 -6.17
N LEU A 399 7.83 -13.50 -7.14
CA LEU A 399 8.23 -13.50 -8.55
C LEU A 399 9.47 -12.62 -8.79
N PHE A 400 9.50 -11.44 -8.17
CA PHE A 400 10.54 -10.44 -8.45
C PHE A 400 11.74 -10.47 -7.49
N GLY A 401 11.71 -11.31 -6.47
CA GLY A 401 12.95 -11.64 -5.77
C GLY A 401 12.93 -11.63 -4.24
N PRO A 402 14.02 -12.17 -3.66
CA PRO A 402 14.10 -12.38 -2.22
C PRO A 402 14.12 -11.07 -1.42
N SER A 403 14.75 -9.99 -1.92
CA SER A 403 14.76 -8.70 -1.21
C SER A 403 13.37 -8.11 -1.02
N LEU A 404 12.52 -8.20 -2.05
CA LEU A 404 11.12 -7.77 -1.97
C LEU A 404 10.34 -8.61 -0.97
N THR A 405 10.49 -9.93 -1.01
CA THR A 405 9.80 -10.85 -0.10
C THR A 405 10.25 -10.64 1.36
N LYS A 406 11.55 -10.55 1.61
CA LYS A 406 12.09 -10.26 2.94
C LYS A 406 11.64 -8.91 3.47
N SER A 407 11.51 -7.90 2.61
CA SER A 407 11.16 -6.54 3.05
C SER A 407 9.81 -6.45 3.77
N PHE A 408 8.80 -7.22 3.37
CA PHE A 408 7.52 -7.22 4.08
C PHE A 408 7.46 -8.27 5.20
N LEU A 409 8.21 -9.36 5.10
CA LEU A 409 8.28 -10.36 6.16
C LEU A 409 9.04 -9.85 7.39
N GLU A 410 10.15 -9.14 7.19
CA GLU A 410 11.05 -8.73 8.28
C GLU A 410 10.37 -7.94 9.40
N PRO A 411 9.61 -6.84 9.15
CA PRO A 411 8.99 -6.09 10.23
C PRO A 411 7.93 -6.91 10.98
N PHE A 412 7.23 -7.79 10.28
CA PHE A 412 6.24 -8.67 10.86
C PHE A 412 6.89 -9.77 11.73
N MET A 413 7.91 -10.44 11.20
CA MET A 413 8.61 -11.51 11.91
C MET A 413 9.37 -11.00 13.14
N ASN A 414 9.96 -9.81 13.06
CA ASN A 414 10.58 -9.16 14.22
C ASN A 414 9.56 -8.88 15.33
N TYR A 415 8.35 -8.42 14.97
CA TYR A 415 7.26 -8.22 15.94
C TYR A 415 6.80 -9.56 16.54
N ALA A 416 6.54 -10.56 15.70
CA ALA A 416 6.13 -11.89 16.14
C ALA A 416 7.17 -12.61 17.03
N ALA A 417 8.47 -12.28 16.85
CA ALA A 417 9.56 -12.83 17.66
C ALA A 417 9.85 -12.03 18.94
N SER A 418 9.18 -10.90 19.14
CA SER A 418 9.39 -10.05 20.32
C SER A 418 8.62 -10.54 21.55
N ASP A 419 9.02 -10.07 22.75
CA ASP A 419 8.32 -10.36 24.01
C ASP A 419 6.89 -9.79 24.05
N ARG A 420 6.50 -9.01 23.07
CA ARG A 420 5.14 -8.44 22.97
C ARG A 420 4.13 -9.48 22.52
N TRP A 421 4.50 -10.34 21.56
CA TRP A 421 3.63 -11.39 21.06
C TRP A 421 3.84 -12.68 21.86
N LYS A 422 2.84 -13.07 22.65
CA LYS A 422 2.95 -14.18 23.61
C LYS A 422 2.14 -15.42 23.23
N PHE A 423 1.37 -15.33 22.15
CA PHE A 423 0.52 -16.45 21.74
C PHE A 423 1.31 -17.48 20.92
N PRO A 424 0.90 -18.77 20.94
CA PRO A 424 1.61 -19.85 20.24
C PRO A 424 1.34 -19.91 18.73
N PHE A 425 0.68 -18.89 18.17
CA PHE A 425 0.34 -18.72 16.75
C PHE A 425 0.79 -17.36 16.24
N ALA A 426 0.76 -17.17 14.89
CA ALA A 426 1.20 -15.93 14.29
C ALA A 426 0.21 -14.78 14.51
N PRO A 427 0.69 -13.52 14.64
CA PRO A 427 -0.16 -12.33 14.71
C PRO A 427 -0.91 -12.07 13.41
N HIS A 428 -1.98 -11.26 13.49
CA HIS A 428 -2.74 -10.83 12.31
C HIS A 428 -2.08 -9.62 11.62
N ASP A 429 -1.73 -8.57 12.37
CA ASP A 429 -1.20 -7.30 11.86
C ASP A 429 -0.12 -6.73 12.78
N VAL A 430 0.46 -5.59 12.41
CA VAL A 430 1.43 -4.87 13.24
C VAL A 430 0.92 -3.49 13.67
N GLY A 431 -0.35 -3.16 13.43
CA GLY A 431 -0.96 -1.90 13.85
C GLY A 431 -1.97 -1.33 12.85
N THR A 432 -2.18 -0.02 12.90
CA THR A 432 -3.03 0.74 11.98
C THR A 432 -2.21 1.72 11.15
N TYR A 433 -2.33 1.65 9.81
CA TYR A 433 -1.52 2.46 8.89
C TYR A 433 -1.64 3.98 9.17
N PRO A 434 -0.53 4.72 9.24
CA PRO A 434 0.86 4.36 8.97
C PRO A 434 1.67 3.98 10.23
N LYS A 435 1.01 3.56 11.33
CA LYS A 435 1.64 3.25 12.61
C LYS A 435 1.68 1.74 12.85
N ALA A 436 2.87 1.16 12.70
CA ALA A 436 3.17 -0.24 12.96
C ALA A 436 3.69 -0.41 14.40
N ASN A 437 2.81 -0.27 15.39
CA ASN A 437 3.16 -0.23 16.81
C ASN A 437 2.62 -1.42 17.63
N GLY A 438 2.24 -2.52 16.98
CA GLY A 438 1.68 -3.73 17.58
C GLY A 438 0.26 -4.00 17.13
N GLN A 439 -0.14 -5.27 17.16
CA GLN A 439 -1.44 -5.72 16.65
C GLN A 439 -2.62 -5.00 17.28
N VAL A 440 -3.57 -4.64 16.42
CA VAL A 440 -4.83 -3.98 16.83
C VAL A 440 -6.07 -4.85 16.58
N TYR A 441 -6.00 -5.79 15.65
CA TYR A 441 -7.13 -6.66 15.30
C TYR A 441 -7.47 -7.64 16.41
N GLY A 442 -8.74 -8.07 16.47
CA GLY A 442 -9.24 -9.03 17.46
C GLY A 442 -8.96 -8.59 18.89
N GLY A 443 -8.45 -9.51 19.69
CA GLY A 443 -8.03 -9.23 21.08
C GLY A 443 -6.69 -8.51 21.21
N GLY A 444 -6.10 -8.05 20.11
CA GLY A 444 -4.79 -7.40 20.07
C GLY A 444 -3.70 -8.26 20.67
N GLU A 445 -2.84 -7.67 21.51
CA GLU A 445 -1.78 -8.38 22.25
C GLU A 445 -2.27 -8.96 23.59
N GLN A 446 -3.57 -8.81 23.91
CA GLN A 446 -4.07 -9.08 25.27
C GLN A 446 -4.84 -10.40 25.39
N THR A 447 -5.64 -10.76 24.38
CA THR A 447 -6.51 -11.94 24.43
C THR A 447 -6.52 -12.69 23.10
N GLU A 448 -6.93 -13.97 23.16
CA GLU A 448 -7.14 -14.81 21.96
C GLU A 448 -8.50 -14.55 21.29
N GLU A 449 -9.29 -13.60 21.78
CA GLU A 449 -10.62 -13.32 21.24
C GLU A 449 -10.52 -12.78 19.80
N ASN A 450 -11.27 -13.37 18.87
CA ASN A 450 -11.30 -13.04 17.45
C ASN A 450 -9.93 -13.08 16.74
N GLN A 451 -8.97 -13.84 17.25
CA GLN A 451 -7.72 -14.15 16.57
C GLN A 451 -7.94 -15.14 15.41
N MET A 452 -6.99 -15.21 14.49
CA MET A 452 -7.04 -16.09 13.30
C MET A 452 -5.87 -17.10 13.31
N PRO A 453 -5.73 -17.94 14.32
CA PRO A 453 -4.48 -18.65 14.61
C PRO A 453 -4.05 -19.65 13.54
N VAL A 454 -4.98 -20.40 12.94
CA VAL A 454 -4.66 -21.38 11.88
C VAL A 454 -4.36 -20.66 10.57
N GLU A 455 -5.11 -19.60 10.27
CA GLU A 455 -4.93 -18.79 9.08
C GLU A 455 -3.52 -18.19 9.04
N GLU A 456 -3.17 -17.40 10.06
CA GLU A 456 -1.94 -16.62 10.06
C GLU A 456 -0.68 -17.51 10.19
N SER A 457 -0.74 -18.53 11.03
CA SER A 457 0.37 -19.49 11.14
C SER A 457 0.62 -20.25 9.83
N GLY A 458 -0.46 -20.61 9.12
CA GLY A 458 -0.38 -21.24 7.81
C GLY A 458 0.24 -20.32 6.76
N ASN A 459 -0.18 -19.05 6.73
CA ASN A 459 0.34 -18.05 5.81
C ASN A 459 1.87 -17.92 5.91
N LEU A 460 2.38 -17.75 7.12
CA LEU A 460 3.81 -17.51 7.33
C LEU A 460 4.67 -18.74 7.03
N LEU A 461 4.24 -19.93 7.42
CA LEU A 461 5.01 -21.17 7.11
C LEU A 461 5.11 -21.42 5.60
N LEU A 462 4.02 -21.18 4.85
CA LEU A 462 4.02 -21.29 3.40
C LEU A 462 4.95 -20.27 2.73
N LEU A 463 4.87 -19.00 3.16
CA LEU A 463 5.70 -17.94 2.60
C LEU A 463 7.19 -18.12 2.92
N MET A 464 7.52 -18.56 4.13
CA MET A 464 8.91 -18.87 4.52
C MET A 464 9.49 -20.02 3.68
N ALA A 465 8.69 -21.07 3.41
CA ALA A 465 9.13 -22.16 2.57
C ALA A 465 9.30 -21.74 1.10
N ALA A 466 8.39 -20.92 0.57
CA ALA A 466 8.52 -20.38 -0.78
C ALA A 466 9.77 -19.50 -0.94
N LEU A 467 10.07 -18.66 0.04
CA LEU A 467 11.30 -17.86 0.07
C LEU A 467 12.54 -18.77 0.14
N ALA A 468 12.55 -19.76 1.03
CA ALA A 468 13.65 -20.70 1.18
C ALA A 468 13.90 -21.52 -0.12
N GLN A 469 12.84 -21.95 -0.80
CA GLN A 469 12.93 -22.62 -2.10
C GLN A 469 13.53 -21.70 -3.18
N MET A 470 13.14 -20.44 -3.22
CA MET A 470 13.68 -19.44 -4.15
C MET A 470 15.17 -19.18 -3.89
N GLU A 471 15.59 -19.08 -2.63
CA GLU A 471 16.99 -18.86 -2.24
C GLU A 471 17.83 -20.16 -2.28
N GLY A 472 17.21 -21.32 -2.26
CA GLY A 472 17.89 -22.61 -2.19
C GLY A 472 18.47 -22.94 -0.82
N ASN A 473 18.08 -22.22 0.24
CA ASN A 473 18.48 -22.42 1.62
C ASN A 473 17.44 -21.88 2.60
N ALA A 474 17.51 -22.28 3.87
CA ALA A 474 16.61 -21.84 4.93
C ALA A 474 17.26 -20.84 5.89
N ASP A 475 18.27 -20.09 5.46
CA ASP A 475 19.05 -19.18 6.34
C ASP A 475 18.16 -18.06 6.92
N TYR A 476 17.29 -17.46 6.11
CA TYR A 476 16.37 -16.45 6.59
C TYR A 476 15.34 -17.04 7.56
N ALA A 477 14.70 -18.16 7.23
CA ALA A 477 13.75 -18.84 8.10
C ALA A 477 14.39 -19.27 9.43
N SER A 478 15.67 -19.65 9.42
CA SER A 478 16.43 -20.05 10.61
C SER A 478 16.55 -18.96 11.66
N GLN A 479 16.47 -17.69 11.27
CA GLN A 479 16.52 -16.55 12.21
C GLN A 479 15.27 -16.50 13.11
N TYR A 480 14.14 -17.07 12.65
CA TYR A 480 12.85 -17.07 13.32
C TYR A 480 12.38 -18.48 13.69
N TRP A 481 13.32 -19.42 13.82
CA TRP A 481 13.01 -20.83 13.99
C TRP A 481 12.12 -21.16 15.18
N PRO A 482 12.30 -20.56 16.36
CA PRO A 482 11.41 -20.80 17.50
C PRO A 482 9.95 -20.47 17.20
N GLN A 483 9.68 -19.38 16.48
CA GLN A 483 8.33 -18.97 16.08
C GLN A 483 7.74 -19.95 15.07
N LEU A 484 8.50 -20.30 14.02
CA LEU A 484 8.05 -21.25 13.00
C LEU A 484 7.75 -22.62 13.60
N THR A 485 8.57 -23.08 14.55
CA THR A 485 8.34 -24.33 15.27
C THR A 485 7.07 -24.27 16.13
N SER A 486 6.87 -23.17 16.85
CA SER A 486 5.65 -22.97 17.65
C SER A 486 4.40 -22.98 16.79
N TRP A 487 4.42 -22.32 15.64
CA TRP A 487 3.30 -22.27 14.70
C TRP A 487 3.03 -23.62 14.03
N ALA A 488 4.08 -24.35 13.67
CA ALA A 488 3.94 -25.72 13.12
C ALA A 488 3.34 -26.66 14.16
N GLU A 489 3.77 -26.59 15.42
CA GLU A 489 3.19 -27.38 16.50
C GLU A 489 1.72 -27.01 16.77
N TYR A 490 1.37 -25.71 16.71
CA TYR A 490 -0.01 -25.26 16.81
C TYR A 490 -0.88 -25.83 15.68
N LEU A 491 -0.40 -25.77 14.41
CA LEU A 491 -1.11 -26.34 13.28
C LEU A 491 -1.24 -27.86 13.36
N LYS A 492 -0.24 -28.56 13.88
CA LYS A 492 -0.29 -30.01 14.13
C LYS A 492 -1.41 -30.34 15.11
N GLN A 493 -1.67 -29.51 16.12
CA GLN A 493 -2.71 -29.75 17.12
C GLN A 493 -4.09 -29.26 16.71
N GLN A 494 -4.20 -28.12 16.01
CA GLN A 494 -5.45 -27.41 15.77
C GLN A 494 -5.80 -27.24 14.28
N GLY A 495 -4.88 -27.53 13.37
CA GLY A 495 -5.02 -27.17 11.95
C GLY A 495 -5.89 -28.10 11.11
N PHE A 496 -6.02 -29.38 11.52
CA PHE A 496 -6.80 -30.34 10.73
C PHE A 496 -8.30 -30.00 10.72
N ASP A 497 -8.87 -29.74 11.87
CA ASP A 497 -10.28 -29.37 12.04
C ASP A 497 -10.39 -28.00 12.77
N PRO A 498 -10.23 -26.88 12.04
CA PRO A 498 -10.11 -25.58 12.66
C PRO A 498 -11.33 -25.18 13.48
N ALA A 499 -11.09 -24.65 14.68
CA ALA A 499 -12.13 -24.06 15.51
C ALA A 499 -12.81 -22.86 14.83
N ASN A 500 -13.86 -22.33 15.42
CA ASN A 500 -14.59 -21.18 14.90
C ASN A 500 -13.71 -19.93 14.90
N GLN A 501 -13.21 -19.56 13.74
CA GLN A 501 -12.37 -18.38 13.49
C GLN A 501 -12.68 -17.76 12.14
N LEU A 502 -12.19 -16.55 11.91
CA LEU A 502 -12.09 -16.00 10.57
C LEU A 502 -10.91 -16.62 9.80
N CYS A 503 -10.87 -16.41 8.51
CA CYS A 503 -9.73 -16.68 7.65
C CYS A 503 -9.66 -15.56 6.61
N THR A 504 -8.81 -15.61 5.60
CA THR A 504 -8.74 -14.57 4.54
C THR A 504 -10.10 -14.29 3.87
N ASP A 505 -11.07 -15.15 4.08
CA ASP A 505 -12.47 -14.96 3.66
C ASP A 505 -13.32 -14.33 4.79
N ASP A 506 -12.74 -13.42 5.56
CA ASP A 506 -13.32 -12.78 6.75
C ASP A 506 -14.67 -12.11 6.48
N PHE A 507 -14.84 -11.54 5.27
CA PHE A 507 -16.09 -10.98 4.79
C PHE A 507 -17.24 -12.00 4.70
N ALA A 508 -16.94 -13.29 4.66
CA ALA A 508 -17.92 -14.38 4.71
C ALA A 508 -18.25 -14.84 6.14
N GLY A 509 -17.59 -14.25 7.14
CA GLY A 509 -17.81 -14.49 8.58
C GLY A 509 -17.08 -15.70 9.15
N HIS A 510 -17.15 -15.83 10.47
CA HIS A 510 -16.54 -16.94 11.21
C HIS A 510 -17.08 -18.31 10.75
N LEU A 511 -16.18 -19.28 10.62
CA LEU A 511 -16.54 -20.63 10.20
C LEU A 511 -15.66 -21.67 10.92
N ALA A 512 -16.29 -22.55 11.68
CA ALA A 512 -15.64 -23.74 12.21
C ALA A 512 -15.62 -24.86 11.17
N HIS A 513 -14.71 -25.81 11.35
CA HIS A 513 -14.59 -27.00 10.50
C HIS A 513 -14.30 -26.69 9.02
N ASN A 514 -13.64 -25.55 8.74
CA ASN A 514 -13.38 -25.06 7.38
C ASN A 514 -12.38 -25.94 6.63
N VAL A 515 -12.86 -26.59 5.58
CA VAL A 515 -12.08 -27.55 4.77
C VAL A 515 -10.94 -26.87 4.00
N ASN A 516 -11.13 -25.65 3.48
CA ASN A 516 -10.07 -24.94 2.76
C ASN A 516 -8.98 -24.41 3.72
N LEU A 517 -9.37 -24.00 4.93
CA LEU A 517 -8.42 -23.61 5.98
C LEU A 517 -7.61 -24.80 6.49
N SER A 518 -8.26 -25.98 6.62
CA SER A 518 -7.58 -27.23 6.91
C SER A 518 -6.54 -27.58 5.82
N ALA A 519 -6.87 -27.41 4.53
CA ALA A 519 -5.92 -27.63 3.43
C ALA A 519 -4.70 -26.70 3.54
N LYS A 520 -4.88 -25.43 3.93
CA LYS A 520 -3.77 -24.51 4.23
C LYS A 520 -2.86 -25.06 5.31
N ALA A 521 -3.43 -25.46 6.45
CA ALA A 521 -2.67 -26.00 7.56
C ALA A 521 -1.87 -27.27 7.17
N ILE A 522 -2.46 -28.16 6.37
CA ILE A 522 -1.80 -29.37 5.85
C ILE A 522 -0.62 -29.01 4.96
N CYS A 523 -0.81 -28.11 4.00
CA CYS A 523 0.28 -27.63 3.14
C CYS A 523 1.37 -26.92 3.96
N ALA A 524 1.00 -26.15 4.99
CA ALA A 524 1.94 -25.45 5.85
C ALA A 524 2.79 -26.42 6.70
N LEU A 525 2.22 -27.54 7.17
CA LEU A 525 2.99 -28.60 7.84
C LEU A 525 3.97 -29.29 6.89
N GLY A 526 3.57 -29.55 5.64
CA GLY A 526 4.47 -30.04 4.61
C GLY A 526 5.59 -29.06 4.26
N ALA A 527 5.26 -27.78 4.18
CA ALA A 527 6.22 -26.70 3.98
C ALA A 527 7.23 -26.58 5.15
N TYR A 528 6.78 -26.70 6.39
CA TYR A 528 7.67 -26.76 7.56
C TYR A 528 8.59 -27.98 7.52
N ALA A 529 8.10 -29.14 7.09
CA ALA A 529 8.94 -30.32 6.91
C ALA A 529 10.07 -30.09 5.89
N GLN A 530 9.80 -29.40 4.76
CA GLN A 530 10.84 -28.99 3.80
C GLN A 530 11.86 -28.01 4.43
N LEU A 531 11.41 -27.05 5.24
CA LEU A 531 12.32 -26.15 5.95
C LEU A 531 13.22 -26.92 6.94
N CYS A 532 12.70 -27.93 7.64
CA CYS A 532 13.50 -28.82 8.50
C CYS A 532 14.55 -29.59 7.69
N GLU A 533 14.17 -30.12 6.51
CA GLU A 533 15.07 -30.82 5.60
C GLU A 533 16.21 -29.92 5.12
N MET A 534 15.89 -28.69 4.67
CA MET A 534 16.89 -27.69 4.24
C MET A 534 17.86 -27.29 5.36
N ARG A 535 17.45 -27.40 6.62
CA ARG A 535 18.30 -27.17 7.79
C ARG A 535 19.10 -28.41 8.22
N GLY A 536 18.82 -29.57 7.64
CA GLY A 536 19.44 -30.84 8.02
C GLY A 536 18.83 -31.47 9.26
N ASP A 537 17.66 -31.04 9.73
CA ASP A 537 16.91 -31.68 10.80
C ASP A 537 16.00 -32.78 10.25
N GLU A 538 16.63 -33.89 9.85
CA GLU A 538 15.93 -35.02 9.24
C GLU A 538 14.87 -35.66 10.15
N GLN A 539 15.01 -35.59 11.46
CA GLN A 539 14.03 -36.19 12.37
C GLN A 539 12.72 -35.39 12.35
N GLN A 540 12.78 -34.09 12.54
CA GLN A 540 11.61 -33.22 12.47
C GLN A 540 11.01 -33.20 11.06
N ALA A 541 11.85 -33.19 10.02
CA ALA A 541 11.38 -33.27 8.64
C ALA A 541 10.50 -34.52 8.41
N ARG A 542 10.94 -35.70 8.83
CA ARG A 542 10.14 -36.92 8.74
C ARG A 542 8.86 -36.87 9.57
N GLU A 543 8.93 -36.37 10.79
CA GLU A 543 7.76 -36.26 11.68
C GLU A 543 6.66 -35.38 11.08
N TYR A 544 7.00 -34.16 10.70
CA TYR A 544 6.01 -33.24 10.15
C TYR A 544 5.52 -33.65 8.76
N ARG A 545 6.39 -34.26 7.96
CA ARG A 545 6.00 -34.85 6.68
C ARG A 545 4.94 -35.93 6.88
N GLN A 546 5.17 -36.85 7.79
CA GLN A 546 4.20 -37.92 8.11
C GLN A 546 2.87 -37.37 8.59
N VAL A 547 2.88 -36.37 9.46
CA VAL A 547 1.65 -35.70 9.92
C VAL A 547 0.90 -35.05 8.75
N ALA A 548 1.59 -34.35 7.87
CA ALA A 548 0.97 -33.74 6.68
C ALA A 548 0.34 -34.77 5.75
N GLU A 549 1.01 -35.92 5.51
CA GLU A 549 0.49 -37.03 4.70
C GLU A 549 -0.74 -37.68 5.32
N GLU A 550 -0.69 -37.94 6.64
CA GLU A 550 -1.84 -38.50 7.39
C GLU A 550 -3.04 -37.57 7.34
N TYR A 551 -2.80 -36.27 7.52
CA TYR A 551 -3.86 -35.24 7.47
C TYR A 551 -4.43 -35.11 6.06
N ALA A 552 -3.61 -35.09 5.02
CA ALA A 552 -4.05 -35.04 3.63
C ALA A 552 -4.94 -36.24 3.27
N ALA A 553 -4.52 -37.47 3.68
CA ALA A 553 -5.30 -38.68 3.45
C ALA A 553 -6.66 -38.64 4.18
N ARG A 554 -6.69 -38.17 5.41
CA ARG A 554 -7.92 -37.98 6.17
C ARG A 554 -8.81 -36.90 5.54
N TRP A 555 -8.22 -35.77 5.14
CA TRP A 555 -8.93 -34.65 4.49
C TRP A 555 -9.65 -35.13 3.23
N VAL A 556 -8.96 -35.87 2.34
CA VAL A 556 -9.55 -36.43 1.12
C VAL A 556 -10.76 -37.31 1.42
N LYS A 557 -10.71 -38.08 2.50
CA LYS A 557 -11.80 -38.98 2.90
C LYS A 557 -12.95 -38.23 3.60
N GLU A 558 -12.63 -37.34 4.52
CA GLU A 558 -13.63 -36.72 5.42
C GLU A 558 -14.35 -35.52 4.78
N ALA A 559 -13.69 -34.82 3.87
CA ALA A 559 -14.28 -33.70 3.12
C ALA A 559 -15.01 -34.14 1.83
N ASP A 560 -14.92 -35.39 1.41
CA ASP A 560 -15.53 -35.90 0.17
C ASP A 560 -17.05 -35.76 0.20
N ASP A 561 -17.63 -35.19 -0.89
CA ASP A 561 -19.08 -35.06 -1.08
C ASP A 561 -19.50 -35.54 -2.50
N GLY A 562 -18.81 -36.53 -3.01
CA GLY A 562 -19.09 -37.14 -4.31
C GLY A 562 -18.37 -36.48 -5.47
N ASP A 563 -18.96 -35.47 -6.08
CA ASP A 563 -18.38 -34.75 -7.23
C ASP A 563 -17.56 -33.49 -6.86
N HIS A 564 -17.47 -33.15 -5.54
CA HIS A 564 -16.68 -32.04 -5.00
C HIS A 564 -16.26 -32.31 -3.54
N PHE A 565 -15.55 -31.34 -2.92
CA PHE A 565 -15.23 -31.35 -1.48
C PHE A 565 -16.00 -30.27 -0.76
N ARG A 566 -16.46 -30.58 0.47
CA ARG A 566 -17.30 -29.72 1.30
C ARG A 566 -16.68 -28.36 1.63
N LEU A 567 -17.49 -27.38 1.98
CA LEU A 567 -17.08 -26.13 2.64
C LEU A 567 -16.60 -26.42 4.07
N THR A 568 -17.37 -27.24 4.82
CA THR A 568 -17.02 -27.67 6.18
C THR A 568 -17.15 -29.18 6.32
N PHE A 569 -16.30 -29.80 7.14
CA PHE A 569 -16.31 -31.25 7.35
C PHE A 569 -17.69 -31.79 7.81
N VAL A 570 -18.45 -30.99 8.53
CA VAL A 570 -19.69 -31.40 9.18
C VAL A 570 -20.97 -31.14 8.37
N ARG A 571 -20.89 -30.44 7.22
CA ARG A 571 -22.06 -30.07 6.41
C ARG A 571 -21.96 -30.67 5.02
N PRO A 572 -22.69 -31.74 4.68
CA PRO A 572 -22.82 -32.22 3.32
C PRO A 572 -23.55 -31.20 2.44
N ASP A 573 -23.50 -31.38 1.12
CA ASP A 573 -24.10 -30.54 0.10
C ASP A 573 -23.60 -29.08 0.16
N THR A 574 -22.35 -28.85 0.62
CA THR A 574 -21.69 -27.54 0.68
C THR A 574 -20.35 -27.59 -0.05
N TRP A 575 -19.99 -26.48 -0.70
CA TRP A 575 -18.71 -26.37 -1.41
C TRP A 575 -18.07 -25.01 -1.23
N SER A 576 -16.76 -24.92 -1.48
CA SER A 576 -16.00 -23.67 -1.57
C SER A 576 -14.84 -23.80 -2.53
N GLN A 577 -14.28 -22.69 -2.97
CA GLN A 577 -12.98 -22.70 -3.63
C GLN A 577 -11.90 -23.26 -2.68
N LYS A 578 -11.06 -24.18 -3.18
CA LYS A 578 -9.94 -24.79 -2.46
C LYS A 578 -8.62 -24.17 -2.89
N TYR A 579 -8.59 -22.85 -2.98
CA TYR A 579 -7.45 -22.08 -3.49
C TYR A 579 -6.15 -22.35 -2.73
N ASN A 580 -6.20 -22.73 -1.46
CA ASN A 580 -4.98 -23.06 -0.68
C ASN A 580 -4.24 -24.32 -1.20
N LEU A 581 -4.88 -25.18 -1.98
CA LEU A 581 -4.24 -26.35 -2.58
C LEU A 581 -3.15 -25.99 -3.63
N VAL A 582 -3.07 -24.73 -4.07
CA VAL A 582 -2.02 -24.28 -5.01
C VAL A 582 -0.62 -24.48 -4.44
N TRP A 583 -0.46 -24.34 -3.12
CA TRP A 583 0.84 -24.48 -2.46
C TRP A 583 1.38 -25.91 -2.48
N ASP A 584 0.50 -26.91 -2.51
CA ASP A 584 0.90 -28.30 -2.65
C ASP A 584 1.72 -28.54 -3.92
N LYS A 585 1.28 -27.95 -5.03
CA LYS A 585 1.99 -28.01 -6.33
C LYS A 585 3.17 -27.03 -6.39
N LEU A 586 2.97 -25.78 -5.97
CA LEU A 586 3.99 -24.75 -6.09
C LEU A 586 5.26 -25.10 -5.32
N LEU A 587 5.11 -25.67 -4.12
CA LEU A 587 6.23 -26.09 -3.28
C LEU A 587 6.69 -27.54 -3.55
N GLY A 588 5.99 -28.28 -4.43
CA GLY A 588 6.29 -29.69 -4.70
C GLY A 588 6.10 -30.58 -3.48
N LEU A 589 5.05 -30.32 -2.68
CA LEU A 589 4.78 -31.10 -1.47
C LEU A 589 4.23 -32.48 -1.77
N ASP A 590 3.47 -32.63 -2.88
CA ASP A 590 2.86 -33.89 -3.32
C ASP A 590 2.05 -34.60 -2.21
N LEU A 591 1.26 -33.83 -1.43
CA LEU A 591 0.41 -34.32 -0.35
C LEU A 591 -0.96 -34.77 -0.85
N PHE A 592 -1.50 -34.03 -1.83
CA PHE A 592 -2.84 -34.29 -2.38
C PHE A 592 -2.77 -34.90 -3.77
N PRO A 593 -3.50 -36.02 -4.02
CA PRO A 593 -3.58 -36.61 -5.37
C PRO A 593 -4.12 -35.62 -6.41
N ASP A 594 -3.64 -35.65 -7.64
CA ASP A 594 -4.15 -34.80 -8.75
C ASP A 594 -5.66 -34.94 -8.97
N ALA A 595 -6.23 -36.12 -8.64
CA ALA A 595 -7.67 -36.36 -8.71
C ALA A 595 -8.49 -35.38 -7.81
N VAL A 596 -7.91 -34.88 -6.71
CA VAL A 596 -8.55 -33.87 -5.82
C VAL A 596 -8.74 -32.58 -6.60
N ARG A 597 -7.66 -32.07 -7.20
CA ARG A 597 -7.68 -30.82 -7.99
C ARG A 597 -8.55 -30.92 -9.22
N ARG A 598 -8.54 -32.09 -9.90
CA ARG A 598 -9.41 -32.33 -11.06
C ARG A 598 -10.89 -32.35 -10.67
N LYS A 599 -11.24 -33.04 -9.57
CA LYS A 599 -12.61 -33.09 -9.05
C LYS A 599 -13.15 -31.68 -8.74
N GLU A 600 -12.39 -30.86 -8.04
CA GLU A 600 -12.76 -29.47 -7.74
C GLU A 600 -12.92 -28.65 -9.01
N MET A 601 -11.99 -28.74 -9.96
CA MET A 601 -12.08 -28.02 -11.22
C MET A 601 -13.32 -28.39 -12.02
N ASP A 602 -13.61 -29.68 -12.14
CA ASP A 602 -14.82 -30.18 -12.85
C ASP A 602 -16.10 -29.66 -12.21
N TYR A 603 -16.10 -29.42 -10.90
CA TYR A 603 -17.21 -28.83 -10.19
C TYR A 603 -17.27 -27.31 -10.39
N TYR A 604 -16.15 -26.61 -10.31
CA TYR A 604 -16.06 -25.16 -10.48
C TYR A 604 -16.53 -24.70 -11.85
N LEU A 605 -16.15 -25.42 -12.91
CA LEU A 605 -16.56 -25.13 -14.28
C LEU A 605 -18.10 -25.17 -14.47
N LYS A 606 -18.82 -25.91 -13.62
CA LYS A 606 -20.30 -25.98 -13.63
C LYS A 606 -20.95 -24.95 -12.70
N SER A 607 -20.18 -24.42 -11.75
CA SER A 607 -20.70 -23.56 -10.67
C SER A 607 -20.47 -22.07 -10.91
N GLN A 608 -19.83 -21.69 -12.02
CA GLN A 608 -19.56 -20.30 -12.37
C GLN A 608 -20.86 -19.54 -12.69
N ASN A 609 -20.89 -18.27 -12.30
CA ASN A 609 -21.82 -17.25 -12.76
C ASN A 609 -21.20 -16.44 -13.93
N GLU A 610 -21.91 -15.45 -14.43
CA GLU A 610 -21.51 -14.61 -15.56
C GLU A 610 -20.13 -13.96 -15.37
N TYR A 611 -19.82 -13.49 -14.14
CA TYR A 611 -18.59 -12.78 -13.81
C TYR A 611 -17.61 -13.62 -12.96
N GLY A 612 -17.77 -14.92 -12.89
CA GLY A 612 -16.81 -15.83 -12.30
C GLY A 612 -17.36 -16.81 -11.27
N LEU A 613 -16.45 -17.50 -10.63
CA LEU A 613 -16.75 -18.54 -9.64
C LEU A 613 -17.04 -17.90 -8.28
N PRO A 614 -18.21 -18.13 -7.66
CA PRO A 614 -18.46 -17.75 -6.28
C PRO A 614 -17.40 -18.34 -5.33
N LEU A 615 -17.17 -17.70 -4.19
CA LEU A 615 -16.25 -18.19 -3.16
C LEU A 615 -16.72 -19.55 -2.64
N ASP A 616 -18.01 -19.65 -2.37
CA ASP A 616 -18.67 -20.85 -1.84
C ASP A 616 -20.19 -20.78 -2.06
N ASN A 617 -20.91 -21.78 -1.59
CA ASN A 617 -22.37 -21.87 -1.77
C ASN A 617 -23.19 -20.96 -0.82
N ARG A 618 -22.56 -20.17 0.06
CA ARG A 618 -23.28 -19.28 0.99
C ARG A 618 -23.74 -17.99 0.33
N ASN A 619 -23.02 -17.51 -0.71
CA ASN A 619 -23.36 -16.26 -1.40
C ASN A 619 -22.82 -16.26 -2.84
N VAL A 620 -23.23 -15.26 -3.64
CA VAL A 620 -22.78 -15.06 -5.02
C VAL A 620 -21.51 -14.22 -5.16
N TYR A 621 -20.90 -13.78 -4.08
CA TYR A 621 -19.66 -13.01 -4.15
C TYR A 621 -18.42 -13.90 -4.19
N THR A 622 -17.32 -13.29 -4.60
CA THR A 622 -16.00 -13.94 -4.71
C THR A 622 -14.87 -12.96 -4.41
N LYS A 623 -13.64 -13.50 -4.41
CA LYS A 623 -12.41 -12.70 -4.52
C LYS A 623 -11.67 -13.03 -5.82
N LEU A 624 -11.23 -11.99 -6.50
CA LEU A 624 -10.57 -12.05 -7.80
C LEU A 624 -9.29 -12.91 -7.74
N ASP A 625 -8.44 -12.66 -6.76
CA ASP A 625 -7.18 -13.37 -6.52
C ASP A 625 -7.41 -14.88 -6.32
N TRP A 626 -8.46 -15.26 -5.56
CA TRP A 626 -8.79 -16.68 -5.32
C TRP A 626 -9.30 -17.40 -6.57
N ILE A 627 -10.02 -16.71 -7.46
CA ILE A 627 -10.40 -17.30 -8.75
C ILE A 627 -9.15 -17.60 -9.58
N VAL A 628 -8.20 -16.65 -9.66
CA VAL A 628 -6.95 -16.84 -10.41
C VAL A 628 -6.12 -17.97 -9.80
N TRP A 629 -6.04 -18.08 -8.46
CA TRP A 629 -5.38 -19.21 -7.81
C TRP A 629 -6.08 -20.53 -8.13
N SER A 630 -7.40 -20.59 -7.95
CA SER A 630 -8.20 -21.79 -8.26
C SER A 630 -8.06 -22.21 -9.73
N ALA A 631 -7.92 -21.25 -10.65
CA ALA A 631 -7.71 -21.52 -12.07
C ALA A 631 -6.39 -22.27 -12.36
N THR A 632 -5.41 -22.20 -11.46
CA THR A 632 -4.12 -22.90 -11.65
C THR A 632 -4.10 -24.33 -11.12
N LEU A 633 -5.13 -24.78 -10.42
CA LEU A 633 -5.14 -26.07 -9.71
C LEU A 633 -4.78 -27.26 -10.59
N THR A 634 -5.25 -27.30 -11.82
CA THR A 634 -4.98 -28.40 -12.77
C THR A 634 -3.79 -28.14 -13.68
N GLN A 635 -3.29 -26.89 -13.72
CA GLN A 635 -2.29 -26.44 -14.70
C GLN A 635 -2.69 -26.65 -16.17
N ASP A 636 -3.98 -26.92 -16.43
CA ASP A 636 -4.55 -27.00 -17.77
C ASP A 636 -4.95 -25.63 -18.27
N ARG A 637 -4.45 -25.21 -19.41
CA ARG A 637 -4.72 -23.89 -19.99
C ARG A 637 -6.20 -23.66 -20.26
N LYS A 638 -6.97 -24.66 -20.63
CA LYS A 638 -8.40 -24.51 -20.91
C LYS A 638 -9.19 -24.25 -19.64
N ASP A 639 -8.83 -24.93 -18.55
CA ASP A 639 -9.42 -24.70 -17.23
C ASP A 639 -9.10 -23.30 -16.75
N PHE A 640 -7.84 -22.88 -16.91
CA PHE A 640 -7.39 -21.53 -16.57
C PHE A 640 -8.18 -20.46 -17.33
N ASP A 641 -8.23 -20.55 -18.66
CA ASP A 641 -8.96 -19.61 -19.51
C ASP A 641 -10.46 -19.57 -19.16
N ALA A 642 -11.07 -20.71 -18.84
CA ALA A 642 -12.49 -20.78 -18.47
C ALA A 642 -12.82 -20.05 -17.16
N LEU A 643 -11.90 -20.03 -16.17
CA LEU A 643 -12.10 -19.34 -14.89
C LEU A 643 -11.66 -17.87 -14.96
N VAL A 644 -10.64 -17.52 -15.75
CA VAL A 644 -10.09 -16.16 -15.82
C VAL A 644 -10.89 -15.25 -16.74
N LYS A 645 -11.49 -15.79 -17.81
CA LYS A 645 -12.27 -15.01 -18.77
C LYS A 645 -13.47 -14.26 -18.14
N PRO A 646 -14.25 -14.84 -17.23
CA PRO A 646 -15.28 -14.11 -16.49
C PRO A 646 -14.72 -12.99 -15.59
N VAL A 647 -13.51 -13.16 -15.04
CA VAL A 647 -12.84 -12.10 -14.27
C VAL A 647 -12.50 -10.89 -15.15
N TYR A 648 -12.03 -11.16 -16.39
CA TYR A 648 -11.81 -10.09 -17.36
C TYR A 648 -13.13 -9.38 -17.72
N ALA A 649 -14.21 -10.13 -17.95
CA ALA A 649 -15.54 -9.58 -18.21
C ALA A 649 -15.99 -8.68 -17.03
N PHE A 650 -15.84 -9.13 -15.80
CA PHE A 650 -16.10 -8.33 -14.60
C PHE A 650 -15.33 -7.00 -14.63
N LEU A 651 -14.04 -7.00 -14.85
CA LEU A 651 -13.24 -5.77 -14.88
C LEU A 651 -13.63 -4.84 -16.02
N ASN A 652 -14.03 -5.40 -17.16
CA ASN A 652 -14.41 -4.64 -18.35
C ASN A 652 -15.82 -4.04 -18.27
N GLU A 653 -16.71 -4.66 -17.52
CA GLU A 653 -18.16 -4.36 -17.53
C GLU A 653 -18.69 -3.89 -16.16
N SER A 654 -17.89 -3.91 -15.12
CA SER A 654 -18.30 -3.49 -13.79
C SER A 654 -18.91 -2.09 -13.78
N PRO A 655 -20.10 -1.91 -13.20
CA PRO A 655 -20.72 -0.58 -13.09
C PRO A 655 -20.02 0.33 -12.08
N ASN A 656 -19.13 -0.22 -11.24
CA ASN A 656 -18.45 0.53 -10.21
C ASN A 656 -17.14 1.14 -10.75
N ARG A 657 -17.05 2.46 -10.69
CA ARG A 657 -15.90 3.23 -11.19
C ARG A 657 -14.93 3.54 -10.03
N ALA A 658 -14.12 2.55 -9.67
CA ALA A 658 -13.12 2.63 -8.59
C ALA A 658 -11.93 1.75 -8.95
N PRO A 659 -10.74 1.95 -8.34
CA PRO A 659 -9.61 1.03 -8.49
C PRO A 659 -10.02 -0.42 -8.26
N MET A 660 -9.32 -1.36 -8.90
CA MET A 660 -9.69 -2.78 -8.88
C MET A 660 -10.07 -3.25 -7.47
N THR A 661 -11.28 -3.78 -7.34
CA THR A 661 -11.71 -4.51 -6.15
C THR A 661 -11.39 -5.99 -6.31
N ASP A 662 -10.97 -6.61 -5.23
CA ASP A 662 -10.88 -8.06 -5.14
C ASP A 662 -12.20 -8.71 -4.74
N TRP A 663 -13.13 -7.98 -4.09
CA TRP A 663 -14.40 -8.49 -3.58
C TRP A 663 -15.60 -7.95 -4.38
N TYR A 664 -16.25 -8.84 -5.15
CA TYR A 664 -17.37 -8.48 -6.03
C TYR A 664 -18.38 -9.62 -6.17
N LYS A 665 -19.53 -9.31 -6.73
CA LYS A 665 -20.62 -10.28 -7.01
C LYS A 665 -20.43 -10.89 -8.38
N THR A 666 -20.50 -12.21 -8.45
CA THR A 666 -20.28 -12.99 -9.67
C THR A 666 -21.47 -13.03 -10.62
N ASP A 667 -22.66 -12.61 -10.16
CA ASP A 667 -23.90 -12.60 -10.96
C ASP A 667 -24.17 -11.26 -11.66
N ASP A 668 -23.75 -10.12 -11.07
CA ASP A 668 -24.04 -8.78 -11.61
C ASP A 668 -22.81 -7.89 -11.78
N GLY A 669 -21.60 -8.37 -11.46
CA GLY A 669 -20.33 -7.64 -11.60
C GLY A 669 -20.19 -6.42 -10.68
N ARG A 670 -21.01 -6.30 -9.64
CA ARG A 670 -20.93 -5.19 -8.68
C ARG A 670 -19.89 -5.43 -7.61
N LYS A 671 -19.11 -4.39 -7.35
CA LYS A 671 -18.22 -4.32 -6.19
C LYS A 671 -19.06 -4.47 -4.90
N VAL A 672 -18.59 -5.30 -3.97
CA VAL A 672 -19.18 -5.40 -2.63
C VAL A 672 -18.43 -4.48 -1.66
N GLY A 673 -17.13 -4.66 -1.54
CA GLY A 673 -16.24 -3.88 -0.69
C GLY A 673 -14.85 -3.86 -1.27
N PHE A 674 -13.87 -3.52 -0.47
CA PHE A 674 -12.44 -3.52 -0.76
C PHE A 674 -12.08 -2.75 -2.05
N THR A 675 -11.00 -2.03 -2.07
CA THR A 675 -10.58 -1.23 -3.23
C THR A 675 -9.09 -0.98 -3.11
N ALA A 676 -8.38 -1.07 -4.22
CA ALA A 676 -6.94 -0.78 -4.27
C ALA A 676 -6.11 -1.58 -3.25
N ARG A 677 -6.54 -2.81 -2.90
CA ARG A 677 -5.80 -3.67 -1.96
C ARG A 677 -4.57 -4.30 -2.63
N PRO A 678 -3.52 -4.64 -1.86
CA PRO A 678 -2.32 -5.30 -2.38
C PRO A 678 -2.57 -6.75 -2.78
N VAL A 679 -3.64 -7.39 -2.30
CA VAL A 679 -3.99 -8.81 -2.54
C VAL A 679 -4.04 -9.18 -4.02
N VAL A 680 -4.28 -8.22 -4.90
CA VAL A 680 -4.27 -8.44 -6.35
C VAL A 680 -2.90 -8.88 -6.90
N GLY A 681 -1.83 -8.78 -6.10
CA GLY A 681 -0.55 -9.43 -6.41
C GLY A 681 -0.65 -10.93 -6.58
N GLY A 682 -1.70 -11.54 -6.03
CA GLY A 682 -2.01 -12.97 -6.21
C GLY A 682 -2.25 -13.39 -7.65
N VAL A 683 -2.62 -12.47 -8.54
CA VAL A 683 -2.78 -12.78 -9.97
C VAL A 683 -1.46 -13.20 -10.64
N PHE A 684 -0.30 -12.96 -10.00
CA PHE A 684 1.02 -13.37 -10.50
C PHE A 684 1.39 -14.82 -10.14
N LEU A 685 0.57 -15.52 -9.35
CA LEU A 685 0.81 -16.92 -8.99
C LEU A 685 1.08 -17.84 -10.21
N PRO A 686 0.36 -17.70 -11.35
CA PRO A 686 0.61 -18.54 -12.53
C PRO A 686 2.06 -18.52 -13.01
N LEU A 687 2.74 -17.36 -12.90
CA LEU A 687 4.14 -17.26 -13.34
C LEU A 687 5.12 -18.00 -12.41
N LEU A 688 4.77 -18.25 -11.15
CA LEU A 688 5.61 -19.00 -10.22
C LEU A 688 5.69 -20.50 -10.55
N TYR A 689 4.70 -21.04 -11.27
CA TYR A 689 4.76 -22.43 -11.76
C TYR A 689 5.76 -22.62 -12.91
N HIS A 690 6.17 -21.53 -13.56
CA HIS A 690 7.18 -21.52 -14.62
C HIS A 690 8.55 -21.22 -14.03
N ASN A 691 9.25 -22.26 -13.54
CA ASN A 691 10.53 -22.12 -12.84
C ASN A 691 11.54 -21.23 -13.57
N ASP A 692 11.61 -21.28 -14.89
CA ASP A 692 12.54 -20.47 -15.67
C ASP A 692 12.15 -18.98 -15.63
N VAL A 693 10.85 -18.67 -15.66
CA VAL A 693 10.33 -17.30 -15.52
C VAL A 693 10.57 -16.79 -14.10
N TRP A 694 10.25 -17.58 -13.09
CA TRP A 694 10.47 -17.21 -11.70
C TRP A 694 11.96 -16.93 -11.42
N ARG A 695 12.85 -17.86 -11.77
CA ARG A 695 14.30 -17.68 -11.61
C ARG A 695 14.84 -16.50 -12.40
N LYS A 696 14.32 -16.24 -13.59
CA LYS A 696 14.69 -15.09 -14.43
C LYS A 696 14.48 -13.77 -13.70
N TYR A 697 13.27 -13.55 -13.15
CA TYR A 697 12.94 -12.31 -12.47
C TYR A 697 13.60 -12.23 -11.07
N ALA A 698 13.48 -13.27 -10.26
CA ALA A 698 14.08 -13.31 -8.93
C ALA A 698 15.61 -13.17 -8.95
N GLY A 699 16.27 -13.67 -10.01
CA GLY A 699 17.72 -13.54 -10.19
C GLY A 699 18.22 -12.14 -10.48
N ARG A 700 17.33 -11.19 -10.81
CA ARG A 700 17.66 -9.79 -11.11
C ARG A 700 17.70 -8.89 -9.88
N ASP A 701 17.37 -9.40 -8.71
CA ASP A 701 17.40 -8.67 -7.46
C ASP A 701 18.77 -7.99 -7.24
N LYS A 702 18.82 -6.65 -7.32
CA LYS A 702 20.01 -5.84 -7.14
C LYS A 702 20.26 -5.48 -5.69
N THR A 703 19.21 -5.45 -4.89
CA THR A 703 19.25 -4.95 -3.51
C THR A 703 19.98 -5.91 -2.58
N LYS A 704 19.79 -7.24 -2.76
CA LYS A 704 20.40 -8.28 -1.93
C LYS A 704 20.16 -8.04 -0.44
N ALA A 705 18.90 -7.75 -0.07
CA ALA A 705 18.50 -7.45 1.30
C ALA A 705 18.89 -8.58 2.28
N GLY A 706 19.44 -8.18 3.38
CA GLY A 706 19.94 -9.02 4.48
C GLY A 706 20.50 -8.11 5.56
N ASP A 707 21.05 -8.61 6.63
CA ASP A 707 21.61 -7.82 7.75
C ASP A 707 20.67 -6.70 8.22
N PHE A 708 19.38 -7.05 8.36
CA PHE A 708 18.36 -6.12 8.84
C PHE A 708 18.66 -5.67 10.26
N ALA A 709 18.32 -4.43 10.56
CA ALA A 709 18.40 -3.92 11.91
C ALA A 709 17.40 -4.65 12.83
N PRO A 710 17.73 -4.82 14.11
CA PRO A 710 16.76 -5.32 15.08
C PRO A 710 15.55 -4.39 15.17
N MET A 711 14.40 -4.94 15.58
CA MET A 711 13.20 -4.16 15.87
C MET A 711 13.55 -2.98 16.81
N PRO A 712 13.08 -1.76 16.55
CA PRO A 712 13.33 -0.63 17.45
C PRO A 712 12.86 -0.94 18.87
N ALA A 713 13.70 -0.62 19.85
CA ALA A 713 13.29 -0.70 21.24
C ALA A 713 12.17 0.32 21.53
N PRO A 714 11.16 -0.02 22.35
CA PRO A 714 10.15 0.93 22.77
C PRO A 714 10.80 2.16 23.41
N PRO A 715 10.29 3.38 23.13
CA PRO A 715 10.79 4.58 23.78
C PRO A 715 10.58 4.50 25.29
N LYS A 716 11.50 5.07 26.03
CA LYS A 716 11.33 5.24 27.47
C LYS A 716 10.39 6.41 27.73
N ILE A 717 9.21 6.10 28.23
CA ILE A 717 8.20 7.11 28.57
C ILE A 717 8.28 7.37 30.07
N THR A 718 8.55 8.63 30.45
CA THR A 718 8.59 9.05 31.84
C THR A 718 7.47 10.04 32.10
N THR A 719 6.60 9.73 33.08
CA THR A 719 5.45 10.58 33.43
C THR A 719 5.92 11.86 34.09
N VAL A 720 5.50 12.98 33.55
CA VAL A 720 5.73 14.34 34.09
C VAL A 720 4.46 14.87 34.77
N LEU A 721 3.33 14.79 34.08
CA LEU A 721 2.01 15.11 34.62
C LEU A 721 1.11 13.88 34.40
N PRO A 722 0.71 13.16 35.48
CA PRO A 722 -0.01 11.92 35.33
C PRO A 722 -1.39 12.12 34.71
N ALA A 723 -1.74 11.20 33.78
CA ALA A 723 -3.07 11.00 33.26
C ALA A 723 -3.87 10.03 34.17
N ALA A 724 -5.14 9.80 33.86
CA ALA A 724 -6.05 9.03 34.68
C ALA A 724 -5.70 7.53 34.76
N ASP A 725 -4.99 6.98 33.76
CA ASP A 725 -4.52 5.61 33.72
C ASP A 725 -3.44 5.34 34.79
N VAL A 726 -2.60 6.33 35.07
CA VAL A 726 -1.56 6.25 36.12
C VAL A 726 -2.11 6.70 37.46
N LYS A 727 -2.64 7.93 37.53
CA LYS A 727 -3.21 8.50 38.76
C LYS A 727 -4.22 9.59 38.43
N PRO A 728 -5.52 9.37 38.73
CA PRO A 728 -6.53 10.39 38.51
C PRO A 728 -6.19 11.66 39.30
N ALA A 729 -6.05 12.77 38.59
CA ALA A 729 -5.86 14.08 39.19
C ALA A 729 -7.13 14.89 39.11
N THR A 730 -7.30 15.89 39.96
CA THR A 730 -8.47 16.76 39.91
C THR A 730 -8.30 17.82 38.84
N TRP A 731 -9.30 17.97 38.01
CA TRP A 731 -9.42 19.04 37.01
C TRP A 731 -10.59 19.94 37.35
N ARG A 732 -10.53 21.21 36.90
CA ARG A 732 -11.69 22.07 36.81
C ARG A 732 -12.31 21.90 35.43
N PHE A 733 -13.64 21.85 35.37
CA PHE A 733 -14.35 21.66 34.10
C PHE A 733 -15.68 22.38 34.04
N THR A 734 -16.15 22.67 32.83
CA THR A 734 -17.48 23.13 32.52
C THR A 734 -17.99 22.51 31.24
N ILE A 735 -19.31 22.34 31.15
CA ILE A 735 -20.01 21.89 29.93
C ILE A 735 -20.70 23.09 29.23
N GLU A 736 -20.69 24.23 29.83
CA GLU A 736 -21.20 25.50 29.26
C GLU A 736 -20.02 26.23 28.59
N GLU A 737 -20.28 26.83 27.42
CA GLU A 737 -19.24 27.57 26.70
C GLU A 737 -18.70 28.72 27.54
N PRO A 738 -17.41 28.72 27.87
CA PRO A 738 -16.82 29.74 28.71
C PRO A 738 -16.57 31.03 27.93
N ALA A 739 -16.31 32.10 28.66
CA ALA A 739 -15.94 33.41 28.08
C ALA A 739 -14.60 33.31 27.31
N GLU A 740 -14.41 34.20 26.34
CA GLU A 740 -13.19 34.34 25.56
C GLU A 740 -11.93 34.45 26.42
N GLY A 741 -10.88 33.74 26.06
CA GLY A 741 -9.63 33.69 26.80
C GLY A 741 -9.60 32.66 27.92
N TRP A 742 -10.56 31.74 27.96
CA TRP A 742 -10.65 30.66 28.94
C TRP A 742 -9.40 29.77 28.94
N GLU A 743 -8.67 29.70 27.85
CA GLU A 743 -7.43 28.92 27.68
C GLU A 743 -6.22 29.58 28.37
N LYS A 744 -6.29 30.89 28.73
CA LYS A 744 -5.17 31.67 29.30
C LYS A 744 -4.98 31.40 30.79
N SER A 745 -3.74 31.44 31.24
CA SER A 745 -3.38 31.14 32.63
C SER A 745 -4.07 32.04 33.67
N GLN A 746 -4.36 33.31 33.36
CA GLN A 746 -5.00 34.27 34.24
C GLN A 746 -6.53 34.20 34.26
N PHE A 747 -7.16 33.33 33.48
CA PHE A 747 -8.61 33.16 33.49
C PHE A 747 -9.10 32.68 34.86
N ASP A 748 -10.16 33.29 35.39
CA ASP A 748 -10.79 32.87 36.61
C ASP A 748 -11.77 31.72 36.39
N ASP A 749 -11.34 30.52 36.72
CA ASP A 749 -12.11 29.25 36.66
C ASP A 749 -12.67 28.86 38.07
N GLY A 750 -12.76 29.83 38.98
CA GLY A 750 -13.16 29.56 40.37
C GLY A 750 -14.55 28.95 40.53
N ASN A 751 -15.47 29.27 39.61
CA ASN A 751 -16.86 28.77 39.55
C ASN A 751 -17.03 27.48 38.72
N TRP A 752 -15.97 26.98 38.11
CA TRP A 752 -16.06 25.71 37.41
C TRP A 752 -16.18 24.52 38.36
N GLN A 753 -16.84 23.44 37.90
CA GLN A 753 -16.91 22.21 38.67
C GLN A 753 -15.52 21.56 38.80
N GLN A 754 -15.38 20.66 39.78
CA GLN A 754 -14.16 19.87 39.96
C GLN A 754 -14.48 18.40 39.90
N GLY A 755 -13.64 17.65 39.20
CA GLY A 755 -13.76 16.21 39.09
C GLY A 755 -12.43 15.51 38.81
N PRO A 756 -12.33 14.21 39.13
CA PRO A 756 -11.17 13.41 38.78
C PRO A 756 -11.03 13.24 37.28
N ALA A 757 -9.78 13.21 36.82
CA ALA A 757 -9.39 12.98 35.41
C ALA A 757 -10.00 11.70 34.81
N GLY A 758 -10.10 11.68 33.47
CA GLY A 758 -10.81 10.66 32.73
C GLY A 758 -12.28 11.02 32.58
N PHE A 759 -12.56 12.07 31.78
CA PHE A 759 -13.93 12.54 31.52
C PHE A 759 -14.52 11.83 30.33
N GLY A 760 -15.69 11.17 30.53
CA GLY A 760 -16.31 10.44 29.43
C GLY A 760 -17.51 9.59 29.85
N ARG A 761 -17.93 8.74 28.94
CA ARG A 761 -19.09 7.86 29.12
C ARG A 761 -18.66 6.43 29.45
N HIS A 762 -19.33 5.80 30.41
CA HIS A 762 -19.19 4.36 30.66
C HIS A 762 -19.42 3.56 29.37
N ARG A 763 -18.59 2.57 29.10
CA ARG A 763 -18.51 1.70 27.91
C ARG A 763 -17.69 2.25 26.74
N THR A 764 -17.01 3.41 26.84
CA THR A 764 -15.97 3.75 25.86
C THR A 764 -14.83 2.74 26.02
N PRO A 765 -14.45 2.00 24.96
CA PRO A 765 -13.44 0.94 25.05
C PRO A 765 -12.10 1.46 25.56
N GLY A 766 -11.49 0.79 26.54
CA GLY A 766 -10.19 1.18 27.11
C GLY A 766 -10.18 2.44 27.99
N ALA A 767 -11.30 3.13 28.13
CA ALA A 767 -11.41 4.38 28.89
C ALA A 767 -11.49 4.11 30.40
N ARG A 768 -10.72 4.88 31.18
CA ARG A 768 -10.79 4.88 32.66
C ARG A 768 -11.57 6.11 33.12
N ILE A 769 -12.87 5.93 33.34
CA ILE A 769 -13.77 7.03 33.70
C ILE A 769 -13.60 7.41 35.16
N GLY A 770 -13.17 8.65 35.42
CA GLY A 770 -13.12 9.29 36.72
C GLY A 770 -14.30 10.25 36.94
N SER A 771 -14.70 10.96 35.89
CA SER A 771 -15.87 11.86 35.87
C SER A 771 -16.76 11.54 34.69
N GLU A 772 -18.05 11.40 34.91
CA GLU A 772 -19.02 11.19 33.84
C GLU A 772 -19.24 12.48 33.07
N TRP A 773 -19.16 12.37 31.73
CA TRP A 773 -19.44 13.45 30.80
C TRP A 773 -20.26 12.88 29.65
N THR A 774 -21.45 13.45 29.38
CA THR A 774 -22.42 12.98 28.39
C THR A 774 -22.89 14.05 27.43
N GLU A 775 -22.48 15.30 27.64
CA GLU A 775 -22.81 16.46 26.81
C GLU A 775 -21.93 16.51 25.57
N ARG A 776 -22.31 17.34 24.59
CA ARG A 776 -21.59 17.47 23.32
C ARG A 776 -20.21 18.11 23.41
N GLN A 777 -19.97 18.89 24.46
CA GLN A 777 -18.71 19.62 24.62
C GLN A 777 -18.33 19.66 26.09
N ILE A 778 -17.02 19.73 26.33
CA ILE A 778 -16.44 19.95 27.65
C ILE A 778 -15.20 20.81 27.55
N TRP A 779 -15.03 21.71 28.51
CA TRP A 779 -13.84 22.51 28.72
C TRP A 779 -13.21 22.10 30.01
N LEU A 780 -11.89 21.87 30.02
CA LEU A 780 -11.12 21.38 31.15
C LEU A 780 -9.93 22.29 31.40
N ARG A 781 -9.58 22.50 32.66
CA ARG A 781 -8.40 23.28 33.05
C ARG A 781 -7.69 22.65 34.24
N ARG A 782 -6.34 22.70 34.23
CA ARG A 782 -5.50 22.27 35.33
C ARG A 782 -4.22 23.10 35.41
N ARG A 783 -3.82 23.49 36.62
CA ARG A 783 -2.50 24.11 36.87
C ARG A 783 -1.48 23.02 37.20
N PHE A 784 -0.22 23.25 36.78
CA PHE A 784 0.86 22.34 37.05
C PHE A 784 2.22 23.05 37.11
N ASN A 785 3.20 22.37 37.74
CA ASN A 785 4.59 22.79 37.78
C ASN A 785 5.46 21.78 37.04
N LEU A 786 6.59 22.22 36.51
CA LEU A 786 7.55 21.38 35.79
C LEU A 786 8.88 21.39 36.51
N GLU A 787 9.51 20.24 36.68
CA GLU A 787 10.91 20.15 37.03
C GLU A 787 11.77 20.55 35.80
N ALA A 788 12.92 21.22 36.04
CA ALA A 788 13.76 21.79 34.99
C ALA A 788 14.25 20.74 33.98
N ALA A 789 14.46 19.49 34.39
CA ALA A 789 14.86 18.38 33.54
C ALA A 789 13.74 17.83 32.61
N ALA A 790 12.48 18.23 32.83
CA ALA A 790 11.34 17.69 32.10
C ALA A 790 10.96 18.53 30.85
N GLN A 791 11.78 19.50 30.44
CA GLN A 791 11.47 20.34 29.27
C GLN A 791 11.96 19.77 27.94
N GLU A 792 12.93 18.88 27.97
CA GLU A 792 13.42 18.20 26.75
C GLU A 792 12.53 17.02 26.40
N ASN A 793 12.15 16.89 25.13
CA ASN A 793 11.32 15.82 24.60
C ASN A 793 9.93 15.68 25.27
N LEU A 794 9.38 16.78 25.80
CA LEU A 794 8.06 16.80 26.43
C LEU A 794 6.96 16.62 25.38
N GLN A 795 6.03 15.70 25.65
CA GLN A 795 4.87 15.41 24.81
C GLN A 795 3.59 15.34 25.63
N LEU A 796 2.47 15.58 24.99
CA LEU A 796 1.17 15.22 25.56
C LEU A 796 1.05 13.70 25.61
N TYR A 797 0.41 13.19 26.65
CA TYR A 797 -0.02 11.80 26.76
C TYR A 797 -1.55 11.85 26.83
N ILE A 798 -2.20 11.56 25.71
CA ILE A 798 -3.60 11.88 25.49
C ILE A 798 -4.40 10.68 25.03
N TYR A 799 -5.60 10.52 25.58
CA TYR A 799 -6.66 9.69 25.04
C TYR A 799 -7.88 10.58 24.78
N HIS A 800 -8.33 10.64 23.52
CA HIS A 800 -9.49 11.44 23.12
C HIS A 800 -10.45 10.61 22.25
N ASP A 801 -11.72 10.89 22.40
CA ASP A 801 -12.84 10.37 21.65
C ASP A 801 -13.97 11.41 21.78
N GLU A 802 -14.07 12.42 20.91
CA GLU A 802 -13.69 12.67 19.53
C GLU A 802 -12.63 13.80 19.39
N ASP A 803 -13.03 14.96 18.73
CA ASP A 803 -12.13 16.09 18.45
C ASP A 803 -11.72 16.83 19.72
N ALA A 804 -10.44 17.15 19.86
CA ALA A 804 -9.92 17.89 20.98
C ALA A 804 -8.88 18.96 20.59
N GLU A 805 -8.92 20.09 21.30
CA GLU A 805 -7.91 21.14 21.25
C GLU A 805 -7.24 21.24 22.62
N VAL A 806 -5.92 21.16 22.67
CA VAL A 806 -5.13 21.28 23.89
C VAL A 806 -4.31 22.56 23.86
N TYR A 807 -4.38 23.34 24.93
CA TYR A 807 -3.64 24.60 25.08
C TYR A 807 -2.69 24.51 26.27
N ILE A 808 -1.51 25.11 26.13
CA ILE A 808 -0.57 25.34 27.23
C ILE A 808 -0.34 26.83 27.38
N ASN A 809 -0.60 27.36 28.54
CA ASN A 809 -0.46 28.80 28.88
C ASN A 809 -1.18 29.72 27.87
N GLY A 810 -2.31 29.28 27.32
CA GLY A 810 -3.11 30.04 26.35
C GLY A 810 -2.67 29.89 24.90
N VAL A 811 -1.64 29.09 24.62
CA VAL A 811 -1.15 28.85 23.28
C VAL A 811 -1.54 27.44 22.85
N LEU A 812 -2.10 27.26 21.65
CA LEU A 812 -2.53 25.99 21.10
C LEU A 812 -1.34 25.04 21.02
N ALA A 813 -1.37 23.96 21.79
CA ALA A 813 -0.34 22.93 21.89
C ALA A 813 -0.56 21.78 20.91
N ALA A 814 -1.81 21.34 20.74
CA ALA A 814 -2.18 20.31 19.77
C ALA A 814 -3.65 20.41 19.39
N THR A 815 -3.97 19.86 18.21
CA THR A 815 -5.34 19.61 17.73
C THR A 815 -5.45 18.13 17.42
N CYS A 816 -6.49 17.47 17.92
CA CYS A 816 -6.80 16.07 17.66
C CYS A 816 -8.12 15.99 16.93
N SER A 817 -8.26 15.05 15.99
CA SER A 817 -9.50 14.81 15.25
C SER A 817 -9.88 13.34 15.32
N GLY A 818 -11.17 13.06 15.51
CA GLY A 818 -11.71 11.72 15.68
C GLY A 818 -11.26 11.10 17.00
N PHE A 819 -11.06 9.79 17.03
CA PHE A 819 -10.69 9.05 18.24
C PHE A 819 -9.36 8.31 18.10
N ASN A 820 -8.69 8.04 19.21
CA ASN A 820 -7.46 7.23 19.21
C ASN A 820 -7.57 5.88 19.95
N GLY A 821 -8.65 5.64 20.67
CA GLY A 821 -8.97 4.34 21.30
C GLY A 821 -8.06 3.91 22.47
N GLN A 822 -6.96 4.62 22.72
CA GLN A 822 -5.98 4.39 23.79
C GLN A 822 -5.14 5.64 24.01
N TYR A 823 -4.34 5.66 25.11
CA TYR A 823 -3.39 6.75 25.30
C TYR A 823 -2.27 6.70 24.25
N GLU A 824 -1.99 7.85 23.66
CA GLU A 824 -0.89 8.05 22.72
C GLU A 824 -0.05 9.27 23.12
N THR A 825 1.24 9.24 22.78
CA THR A 825 2.10 10.41 22.91
C THR A 825 1.92 11.34 21.71
N LEU A 826 1.80 12.64 21.96
CA LEU A 826 1.59 13.65 20.93
C LEU A 826 2.56 14.81 21.13
N PRO A 827 3.41 15.13 20.14
CA PRO A 827 4.31 16.27 20.24
C PRO A 827 3.56 17.58 20.47
N ILE A 828 4.12 18.42 21.33
CA ILE A 828 3.61 19.75 21.61
C ILE A 828 4.17 20.73 20.57
N ARG A 829 3.33 21.63 20.03
CA ARG A 829 3.78 22.68 19.09
C ARG A 829 4.85 23.56 19.71
N ASP A 830 5.91 23.92 18.97
CA ASP A 830 7.04 24.72 19.45
C ASP A 830 6.64 26.02 20.11
N LYS A 831 5.63 26.71 19.56
CA LYS A 831 5.10 27.96 20.14
C LYS A 831 4.52 27.75 21.54
N ALA A 832 3.90 26.61 21.81
CA ALA A 832 3.36 26.27 23.11
C ALA A 832 4.47 25.79 24.06
N LEU A 833 5.43 24.99 23.58
CA LEU A 833 6.63 24.62 24.34
C LEU A 833 7.38 25.84 24.84
N ALA A 834 7.54 26.87 24.01
CA ALA A 834 8.23 28.10 24.36
C ALA A 834 7.54 28.91 25.50
N THR A 835 6.29 28.59 25.84
CA THR A 835 5.56 29.28 26.95
C THR A 835 5.73 28.59 28.30
N LEU A 836 6.35 27.41 28.33
CA LEU A 836 6.50 26.62 29.55
C LEU A 836 7.44 27.28 30.56
N LYS A 837 7.08 27.17 31.83
CA LYS A 837 7.78 27.75 33.00
C LYS A 837 8.01 26.64 34.02
N ALA A 838 8.93 26.86 34.95
CA ALA A 838 9.12 25.94 36.08
C ALA A 838 7.87 25.82 36.97
N THR A 839 7.13 26.92 37.13
CA THR A 839 5.94 26.99 37.99
C THR A 839 4.78 27.71 37.29
N ASP A 840 3.55 27.40 37.76
CA ASP A 840 2.32 28.11 37.36
C ASP A 840 2.03 27.99 35.85
N ASN A 841 2.17 26.81 35.30
CA ASN A 841 1.66 26.52 33.98
C ASN A 841 0.19 26.12 34.05
N THR A 842 -0.52 26.36 32.95
CA THR A 842 -1.91 25.94 32.79
C THR A 842 -2.00 25.07 31.56
N ILE A 843 -2.60 23.90 31.69
CA ILE A 843 -3.10 23.08 30.57
C ILE A 843 -4.62 23.24 30.50
N ALA A 844 -5.12 23.53 29.30
CA ALA A 844 -6.54 23.75 29.06
C ALA A 844 -6.96 22.92 27.83
N ILE A 845 -8.14 22.31 27.87
CA ILE A 845 -8.63 21.39 26.82
C ILE A 845 -10.06 21.76 26.47
N HIS A 846 -10.36 21.74 25.18
CA HIS A 846 -11.73 21.72 24.68
C HIS A 846 -11.94 20.42 23.91
N CYS A 847 -12.93 19.61 24.28
CA CYS A 847 -13.26 18.38 23.59
C CYS A 847 -14.72 18.41 23.10
N ARG A 848 -14.93 17.95 21.86
CA ARG A 848 -16.24 17.90 21.18
C ARG A 848 -16.59 16.49 20.85
N GLN A 849 -17.79 16.07 21.22
CA GLN A 849 -18.39 14.78 20.91
C GLN A 849 -19.24 14.88 19.64
N SER A 850 -19.05 13.96 18.70
CA SER A 850 -19.87 13.84 17.49
C SER A 850 -20.77 12.58 17.55
N GLU A 851 -20.18 11.40 17.68
CA GLU A 851 -20.92 10.12 17.73
C GLU A 851 -20.02 9.03 18.36
N GLY A 852 -20.60 7.89 18.73
CA GLY A 852 -19.85 6.72 19.21
C GLY A 852 -19.46 6.77 20.69
N GLY A 853 -18.22 6.47 20.98
CA GLY A 853 -17.58 6.57 22.28
C GLY A 853 -17.48 8.02 22.73
N GLN A 854 -17.04 8.27 23.99
CA GLN A 854 -16.86 9.64 24.50
C GLN A 854 -15.84 9.63 25.61
N TYR A 855 -14.67 10.27 25.38
CA TYR A 855 -13.61 10.32 26.37
C TYR A 855 -12.61 11.43 26.09
N ILE A 856 -12.13 12.05 27.16
CA ILE A 856 -10.96 12.94 27.12
C ILE A 856 -10.16 12.84 28.41
N ASP A 857 -8.87 12.60 28.26
CA ASP A 857 -7.90 12.73 29.33
C ASP A 857 -6.52 13.08 28.79
N VAL A 858 -5.74 13.90 29.53
CA VAL A 858 -4.44 14.38 29.09
C VAL A 858 -3.46 14.43 30.27
N GLY A 859 -2.30 13.82 30.04
CA GLY A 859 -1.09 13.96 30.87
C GLY A 859 0.05 14.58 30.06
N LEU A 860 1.21 14.69 30.69
CA LEU A 860 2.48 15.06 30.04
C LEU A 860 3.54 14.00 30.35
N VAL A 861 4.31 13.65 29.36
CA VAL A 861 5.40 12.68 29.45
C VAL A 861 6.64 13.19 28.73
N THR A 862 7.82 12.74 29.15
CA THR A 862 9.02 12.84 28.31
C THR A 862 9.19 11.52 27.57
N VAL A 863 9.57 11.59 26.29
CA VAL A 863 9.74 10.44 25.41
C VAL A 863 11.20 10.42 24.96
N GLU A 864 11.96 9.47 25.48
CA GLU A 864 13.36 9.24 25.11
C GLU A 864 13.44 8.05 24.14
N GLN A 865 13.95 8.26 22.94
CA GLN A 865 14.26 7.15 22.03
C GLN A 865 15.44 6.35 22.61
N VAL A 866 15.26 5.06 22.78
CA VAL A 866 16.31 4.13 23.20
C VAL A 866 16.92 3.52 21.94
N ASP A 867 18.23 3.70 21.74
CA ASP A 867 18.93 2.95 20.70
C ASP A 867 18.93 1.47 21.11
N GLY A 868 18.36 0.61 20.26
CA GLY A 868 18.28 -0.82 20.54
C GLY A 868 19.69 -1.39 20.75
N GLU A 869 20.03 -1.78 21.97
CA GLU A 869 21.16 -2.66 22.18
C GLU A 869 20.90 -3.96 21.40
N ARG A 870 21.88 -4.40 20.62
CA ARG A 870 21.88 -5.77 20.10
C ARG A 870 21.83 -6.69 21.32
N THR A 871 20.66 -7.15 21.69
CA THR A 871 20.58 -8.30 22.58
C THR A 871 21.25 -9.44 21.81
N ALA A 872 22.48 -9.74 22.23
CA ALA A 872 23.25 -10.86 21.74
C ALA A 872 22.59 -12.14 22.23
N GLN A 873 21.51 -12.53 21.57
CA GLN A 873 20.90 -13.85 21.62
C GLN A 873 20.11 -14.08 20.32
N ARG A 874 20.84 -14.14 19.21
CA ARG A 874 20.41 -14.98 18.10
C ARG A 874 21.27 -16.24 18.21
N PRO A 875 20.71 -17.40 18.58
CA PRO A 875 21.46 -18.66 18.61
C PRO A 875 21.89 -19.09 17.21
#